data_092815d5eb606662a493473f83a13970
#
_entry.id   092815d5eb606662a493473f83a13970
#
_cell.length_a   1.000
_cell.length_b   1.000
_cell.length_c   1.000
_cell.angle_alpha   90.00
_cell.angle_beta   90.00
_cell.angle_gamma   90.00
#
_symmetry.space_group_name_H-M   'P 1'
#
loop_
_entity.id
_entity.type
_entity.pdbx_description
1 polymer ?
#
loop_
_entity_poly.entity_id
_entity_poly.type
_entity_poly.pdbx_seq_one_letter_code
_entity_poly.pdbx_strand_id
1 'polypeptide(L)'
;LTDTTPEVVHLGTHSATATIDNGSFGTRVITFSTGRLARQAGSCLAQLGDTVVLSATTASKAPKEHFDFFPLTVDVEERMYAAGRIPGSFFRREGRPSEDAVLTCRLIDRPLRPSFVKGLRNEVQVVETVLALDPAHPYDVVAMNAASLSTKLAGLPFSGPVGSVRVAHIDGQWVAFPTHEETARATFDMIVAGRVLEDGEVAIMMVEAEATANVITLIAEGAPKPDEAVVASGLEAAKPAIRELCRAQSELAAVASRPSVEFPQFLDYQDDVFAAVEAAVAAEVGQALTIADKQERESELDRLKDVTFEKVTGFEGREKEIGAALRSLTKKLVRQRVLRDEIRIDGRGPRDIRPLSAEVGVLPRVHGSALFERGETQILGVTTLNMLRLEQSLDTLSPEKTKRYMHNYNFPPYSTGETGRVGSPKRREIGHGALAERALLPVLPTREEFPYAIRQVSEALGSNGSTSMGSVCASSLSLLYSGVPLKAPVGGIAMGLISDEVDGKTQYITLTDILGAEDAFGDMDFKVAGTREFVTALQLDTKLTGIPSDVLAGALSQAHDARHAILDVMEDAIETTGEMSEHAPRVVSVKIPTDKIGAVIGPKGQMINSITEETGAEITIEDDGTIYVGATNGPAAEAAIAKINAIANPTLPKVGDRFLGTVVKTAAFGAFISLTPGRDGLLHISKVGDGKRVERVEDFLNVGDKVEVQIADIDNRGKVYLDKVGADGEVIQVADRGPREDRAPREGDGGERRDRAPRGDRERSGEGDGGEPRRRRQRRD
;
A
#
# COMPACT_ATOMS: atom_id res chain seq x y z
N LEU A 1 20.13 54.89 -17.79
CA LEU A 1 19.44 53.92 -16.91
C LEU A 1 20.28 52.66 -16.89
N THR A 2 21.15 52.58 -15.91
CA THR A 2 22.02 51.42 -15.66
C THR A 2 21.11 50.30 -15.10
N ASP A 3 21.12 49.18 -15.79
CA ASP A 3 20.46 47.92 -15.44
C ASP A 3 21.17 47.34 -14.21
N THR A 4 20.68 47.64 -13.00
CA THR A 4 21.12 47.05 -11.78
C THR A 4 20.08 45.98 -11.35
N THR A 5 20.10 44.85 -12.07
CA THR A 5 19.55 43.60 -11.47
C THR A 5 20.32 43.36 -10.18
N PRO A 6 19.65 43.25 -9.02
CA PRO A 6 20.36 42.94 -7.78
C PRO A 6 20.99 41.56 -7.92
N GLU A 7 22.31 41.51 -7.90
CA GLU A 7 23.09 40.30 -7.80
C GLU A 7 22.63 39.56 -6.52
N VAL A 8 21.94 38.43 -6.66
CA VAL A 8 21.53 37.62 -5.51
C VAL A 8 22.81 36.99 -4.96
N VAL A 9 23.41 37.64 -4.02
CA VAL A 9 24.57 37.13 -3.31
C VAL A 9 24.13 35.92 -2.48
N HIS A 10 24.38 34.73 -3.01
CA HIS A 10 24.21 33.46 -2.29
C HIS A 10 25.32 33.36 -1.23
N LEU A 11 25.17 34.08 -0.10
CA LEU A 11 26.10 34.00 1.00
C LEU A 11 26.11 32.58 1.57
N GLY A 12 27.27 31.89 1.44
CA GLY A 12 27.60 30.69 2.21
C GLY A 12 26.86 29.42 1.87
N THR A 13 26.52 29.17 0.59
CA THR A 13 26.03 27.85 0.16
C THR A 13 27.19 26.94 -0.15
N HIS A 14 27.19 25.75 0.46
CA HIS A 14 28.09 24.67 0.14
C HIS A 14 27.31 23.54 -0.51
N SER A 15 27.92 22.80 -1.44
CA SER A 15 27.31 21.65 -2.08
C SER A 15 28.32 20.54 -2.34
N ALA A 16 27.83 19.31 -2.37
CA ALA A 16 28.57 18.13 -2.78
C ALA A 16 27.64 17.22 -3.59
N THR A 17 28.19 16.41 -4.47
CA THR A 17 27.43 15.59 -5.39
C THR A 17 27.92 14.14 -5.33
N ALA A 18 26.98 13.21 -5.26
CA ALA A 18 27.20 11.77 -5.44
C ALA A 18 26.75 11.38 -6.86
N THR A 19 27.61 10.67 -7.58
CA THR A 19 27.33 10.23 -8.94
C THR A 19 27.38 8.70 -8.99
N ILE A 20 26.27 8.08 -9.38
CA ILE A 20 26.10 6.64 -9.41
C ILE A 20 25.82 6.21 -10.83
N ASP A 21 26.69 5.36 -11.36
CA ASP A 21 26.60 4.82 -12.71
C ASP A 21 25.89 3.45 -12.70
N ASN A 22 24.77 3.37 -13.40
CA ASN A 22 23.99 2.14 -13.59
C ASN A 22 24.22 1.50 -14.97
N GLY A 23 25.31 1.82 -15.65
CA GLY A 23 25.59 1.29 -16.99
C GLY A 23 24.51 1.65 -18.00
N SER A 24 23.83 0.64 -18.56
CA SER A 24 22.79 0.82 -19.56
C SER A 24 21.56 1.59 -19.06
N PHE A 25 21.34 1.65 -17.74
CA PHE A 25 20.25 2.42 -17.11
C PHE A 25 20.60 3.88 -16.83
N GLY A 26 21.81 4.29 -17.25
CA GLY A 26 22.30 5.66 -17.13
C GLY A 26 22.79 6.02 -15.73
N THR A 27 23.10 7.29 -15.55
CA THR A 27 23.71 7.82 -14.33
C THR A 27 22.68 8.51 -13.47
N ARG A 28 22.74 8.31 -12.14
CA ARG A 28 21.95 9.06 -11.16
C ARG A 28 22.86 10.02 -10.41
N VAL A 29 22.41 11.26 -10.29
CA VAL A 29 23.15 12.33 -9.63
C VAL A 29 22.35 12.87 -8.46
N ILE A 30 22.87 12.72 -7.26
CA ILE A 30 22.28 13.25 -6.05
C ILE A 30 23.13 14.43 -5.58
N THR A 31 22.51 15.59 -5.45
CA THR A 31 23.17 16.82 -5.00
C THR A 31 22.72 17.17 -3.58
N PHE A 32 23.68 17.36 -2.71
CA PHE A 32 23.48 17.86 -1.34
C PHE A 32 23.89 19.32 -1.27
N SER A 33 23.10 20.17 -0.61
CA SER A 33 23.47 21.57 -0.37
C SER A 33 23.00 22.06 0.99
N THR A 34 23.74 23.01 1.57
CA THR A 34 23.43 23.60 2.89
C THR A 34 23.74 25.09 2.92
N GLY A 35 23.31 25.78 4.00
CA GLY A 35 23.60 27.19 4.26
C GLY A 35 22.53 28.17 3.76
N ARG A 36 21.57 27.73 2.93
CA ARG A 36 20.52 28.58 2.35
C ARG A 36 19.22 28.57 3.15
N LEU A 37 18.68 27.41 3.43
CA LEU A 37 17.39 27.22 4.10
C LEU A 37 17.60 26.68 5.52
N ALA A 38 16.62 26.91 6.41
CA ALA A 38 16.57 26.40 7.79
C ALA A 38 17.87 26.63 8.59
N ARG A 39 18.46 27.83 8.51
CA ARG A 39 19.79 28.17 9.06
C ARG A 39 19.95 28.00 10.56
N GLN A 40 18.86 27.90 11.31
CA GLN A 40 18.92 27.70 12.77
C GLN A 40 19.09 26.20 13.14
N ALA A 41 18.85 25.30 12.23
CA ALA A 41 19.04 23.85 12.38
C ALA A 41 20.31 23.38 11.68
N GLY A 42 20.78 22.16 11.95
CA GLY A 42 21.59 21.44 10.99
C GLY A 42 20.70 21.14 9.80
N SER A 43 20.95 21.71 8.64
CA SER A 43 20.00 21.60 7.53
C SER A 43 20.68 21.19 6.23
N CYS A 44 19.97 20.40 5.43
CA CYS A 44 20.39 19.92 4.13
C CYS A 44 19.23 19.97 3.15
N LEU A 45 19.51 20.37 1.91
CA LEU A 45 18.68 20.08 0.75
C LEU A 45 19.32 18.90 0.01
N ALA A 46 18.59 17.81 -0.19
CA ALA A 46 18.97 16.73 -1.06
C ALA A 46 18.10 16.76 -2.31
N GLN A 47 18.73 16.61 -3.48
CA GLN A 47 18.06 16.69 -4.78
C GLN A 47 18.43 15.51 -5.66
N LEU A 48 17.43 14.85 -6.24
CA LEU A 48 17.54 13.84 -7.30
C LEU A 48 16.54 14.20 -8.40
N GLY A 49 17.03 14.55 -9.60
CA GLY A 49 16.15 15.10 -10.63
C GLY A 49 15.46 16.37 -10.12
N ASP A 50 14.15 16.43 -10.26
CA ASP A 50 13.31 17.52 -9.72
C ASP A 50 12.79 17.24 -8.30
N THR A 51 13.11 16.10 -7.71
CA THR A 51 12.77 15.81 -6.30
C THR A 51 13.72 16.55 -5.38
N VAL A 52 13.19 17.40 -4.49
CA VAL A 52 13.93 18.18 -3.51
C VAL A 52 13.35 17.96 -2.12
N VAL A 53 14.18 17.45 -1.21
CA VAL A 53 13.83 17.27 0.20
C VAL A 53 14.68 18.18 1.06
N LEU A 54 14.03 18.94 1.95
CA LEU A 54 14.68 19.70 3.02
C LEU A 54 14.66 18.88 4.29
N SER A 55 15.84 18.56 4.82
CA SER A 55 16.01 17.98 6.14
C SER A 55 16.52 19.02 7.13
N ALA A 56 15.95 19.04 8.33
CA ALA A 56 16.36 19.93 9.41
C ALA A 56 16.43 19.16 10.73
N THR A 57 17.64 19.10 11.31
CA THR A 57 17.90 18.43 12.58
C THR A 57 18.18 19.43 13.69
N THR A 58 17.50 19.26 14.81
CA THR A 58 17.67 20.05 16.03
C THR A 58 17.77 19.15 17.25
N ALA A 59 18.41 19.65 18.31
CA ALA A 59 18.47 18.97 19.60
C ALA A 59 18.06 19.93 20.74
N SER A 60 17.43 19.38 21.80
CA SER A 60 17.11 20.13 23.01
C SER A 60 18.38 20.55 23.73
N LYS A 61 18.35 21.72 24.34
CA LYS A 61 19.50 22.27 25.13
C LYS A 61 19.73 21.49 26.42
N ALA A 62 18.68 20.95 27.01
CA ALA A 62 18.75 20.21 28.27
C ALA A 62 18.30 18.75 28.03
N PRO A 63 18.91 17.81 28.75
CA PRO A 63 18.50 16.42 28.68
C PRO A 63 17.10 16.21 29.28
N LYS A 64 16.41 15.17 28.83
CA LYS A 64 15.14 14.69 29.37
C LYS A 64 15.44 13.58 30.40
N GLU A 65 15.92 13.95 31.57
CA GLU A 65 16.42 13.02 32.60
C GLU A 65 15.39 11.96 33.06
N HIS A 66 14.09 12.24 32.88
CA HIS A 66 13.02 11.31 33.21
C HIS A 66 12.84 10.19 32.19
N PHE A 67 13.46 10.27 31.01
CA PHE A 67 13.47 9.18 30.02
C PHE A 67 14.62 8.21 30.31
N ASP A 68 14.35 6.92 30.14
CA ASP A 68 15.32 5.84 30.21
C ASP A 68 15.79 5.37 28.82
N PHE A 69 15.43 6.12 27.77
CA PHE A 69 15.79 5.87 26.38
C PHE A 69 16.22 7.15 25.66
N PHE A 70 16.82 6.99 24.48
CA PHE A 70 17.17 8.11 23.61
C PHE A 70 15.93 8.67 22.89
N PRO A 71 15.51 9.92 23.16
CA PRO A 71 14.31 10.51 22.57
C PRO A 71 14.61 11.08 21.18
N LEU A 72 14.65 10.24 20.16
CA LEU A 72 14.73 10.61 18.75
C LEU A 72 13.33 10.64 18.14
N THR A 73 12.98 11.75 17.52
CA THR A 73 11.75 11.92 16.74
C THR A 73 12.10 12.22 15.28
N VAL A 74 11.53 11.48 14.37
CA VAL A 74 11.63 11.72 12.92
C VAL A 74 10.23 11.99 12.39
N ASP A 75 10.06 13.12 11.70
CA ASP A 75 8.80 13.51 11.07
C ASP A 75 9.02 13.78 9.58
N VAL A 76 8.13 13.27 8.75
CA VAL A 76 8.12 13.49 7.29
C VAL A 76 6.86 14.25 6.93
N GLU A 77 7.05 15.40 6.33
CA GLU A 77 6.01 16.32 5.91
C GLU A 77 5.87 16.29 4.38
N GLU A 78 4.90 15.55 3.91
CA GLU A 78 4.51 15.54 2.50
C GLU A 78 3.70 16.80 2.20
N ARG A 79 4.25 17.69 1.36
CA ARG A 79 3.56 18.89 0.91
C ARG A 79 2.96 18.66 -0.47
N MET A 80 1.65 18.73 -0.59
CA MET A 80 0.96 18.50 -1.87
C MET A 80 1.39 19.48 -2.97
N TYR A 81 1.84 20.66 -2.59
CA TYR A 81 2.41 21.61 -3.55
C TYR A 81 3.68 21.08 -4.24
N ALA A 82 4.40 20.12 -3.63
CA ALA A 82 5.57 19.49 -4.23
C ALA A 82 5.21 18.78 -5.56
N ALA A 83 4.00 18.27 -5.68
CA ALA A 83 3.44 17.69 -6.90
C ALA A 83 2.46 18.63 -7.62
N GLY A 84 2.47 19.95 -7.32
CA GLY A 84 1.56 20.93 -7.91
C GLY A 84 0.08 20.70 -7.56
N ARG A 85 -0.21 20.08 -6.42
CA ARG A 85 -1.56 19.66 -6.02
C ARG A 85 -2.06 20.45 -4.81
N ILE A 86 -3.39 20.62 -4.74
CA ILE A 86 -4.10 21.10 -3.54
C ILE A 86 -4.63 19.85 -2.82
N PRO A 87 -4.44 19.74 -1.47
CA PRO A 87 -4.94 18.60 -0.71
C PRO A 87 -6.43 18.32 -0.94
N GLY A 88 -6.78 17.04 -1.11
CA GLY A 88 -8.15 16.58 -1.37
C GLY A 88 -9.09 16.72 -0.17
N SER A 89 -8.56 16.89 1.06
CA SER A 89 -9.34 17.02 2.28
C SER A 89 -10.28 18.23 2.26
N PHE A 90 -11.33 18.21 3.08
CA PHE A 90 -12.30 19.30 3.18
C PHE A 90 -11.64 20.65 3.48
N PHE A 91 -10.64 20.68 4.35
CA PHE A 91 -9.91 21.91 4.73
C PHE A 91 -8.88 22.35 3.70
N ARG A 92 -8.65 21.59 2.65
CA ARG A 92 -7.61 21.87 1.62
C ARG A 92 -6.23 22.11 2.23
N ARG A 93 -5.93 21.36 3.27
CA ARG A 93 -4.67 21.40 4.00
C ARG A 93 -4.26 20.00 4.38
N GLU A 94 -2.95 19.74 4.40
CA GLU A 94 -2.37 18.49 4.90
C GLU A 94 -2.76 18.32 6.39
N GLY A 95 -3.14 17.11 6.73
CA GLY A 95 -3.59 16.75 8.07
C GLY A 95 -2.66 15.74 8.74
N ARG A 96 -3.14 14.51 8.91
CA ARG A 96 -2.31 13.41 9.43
C ARG A 96 -1.30 12.98 8.37
N PRO A 97 -0.07 12.57 8.79
CA PRO A 97 0.88 11.96 7.87
C PRO A 97 0.24 10.78 7.12
N SER A 98 0.60 10.63 5.85
CA SER A 98 0.23 9.46 5.07
C SER A 98 0.90 8.19 5.62
N GLU A 99 0.48 7.02 5.17
CA GLU A 99 1.15 5.76 5.48
C GLU A 99 2.60 5.80 4.96
N ASP A 100 2.83 6.29 3.74
CA ASP A 100 4.15 6.44 3.13
C ASP A 100 5.07 7.35 3.96
N ALA A 101 4.56 8.48 4.44
CA ALA A 101 5.32 9.37 5.33
C ALA A 101 5.69 8.68 6.65
N VAL A 102 4.79 7.91 7.26
CA VAL A 102 5.07 7.15 8.48
C VAL A 102 6.11 6.05 8.23
N LEU A 103 6.02 5.35 7.09
CA LEU A 103 7.00 4.34 6.72
C LEU A 103 8.37 4.95 6.45
N THR A 104 8.43 6.10 5.77
CA THR A 104 9.68 6.85 5.55
C THR A 104 10.30 7.33 6.88
N CYS A 105 9.48 7.79 7.85
CA CYS A 105 9.98 8.07 9.20
C CYS A 105 10.69 6.86 9.81
N ARG A 106 10.15 5.66 9.63
CA ARG A 106 10.75 4.43 10.16
C ARG A 106 12.02 4.03 9.42
N LEU A 107 12.05 4.19 8.09
CA LEU A 107 13.27 3.98 7.28
C LEU A 107 14.42 4.87 7.73
N ILE A 108 14.14 6.12 8.12
CA ILE A 108 15.13 7.07 8.61
C ILE A 108 15.55 6.74 10.05
N ASP A 109 14.59 6.49 10.96
CA ASP A 109 14.89 6.27 12.40
C ASP A 109 15.79 5.04 12.62
N ARG A 110 15.55 3.96 11.88
CA ARG A 110 16.23 2.66 12.06
C ARG A 110 17.76 2.72 11.92
N PRO A 111 18.35 3.31 10.86
CA PRO A 111 19.80 3.43 10.75
C PRO A 111 20.36 4.65 11.51
N LEU A 112 19.58 5.70 11.76
CA LEU A 112 20.08 6.87 12.50
C LEU A 112 20.21 6.60 13.99
N ARG A 113 19.21 5.98 14.60
CA ARG A 113 19.17 5.75 16.07
C ARG A 113 20.40 5.03 16.61
N PRO A 114 20.87 3.89 16.03
CA PRO A 114 22.07 3.22 16.53
C PRO A 114 23.37 3.96 16.23
N SER A 115 23.34 5.02 15.42
CA SER A 115 24.50 5.85 15.08
C SER A 115 24.76 6.98 16.09
N PHE A 116 23.87 7.21 17.06
CA PHE A 116 24.11 8.14 18.16
C PHE A 116 24.84 7.47 19.31
N VAL A 117 25.55 8.28 20.11
CA VAL A 117 26.22 7.79 21.31
C VAL A 117 25.22 7.22 22.31
N LYS A 118 25.62 6.14 23.00
CA LYS A 118 24.80 5.54 24.06
C LYS A 118 24.66 6.52 25.23
N GLY A 119 23.49 6.50 25.87
CA GLY A 119 23.21 7.35 27.03
C GLY A 119 22.84 8.81 26.71
N LEU A 120 22.67 9.17 25.43
CA LEU A 120 22.14 10.48 25.06
C LEU A 120 20.67 10.61 25.51
N ARG A 121 20.37 11.64 26.31
CA ARG A 121 19.01 11.95 26.81
C ARG A 121 18.47 13.28 26.29
N ASN A 122 19.25 14.00 25.49
CA ASN A 122 18.75 15.17 24.79
C ASN A 122 17.80 14.73 23.69
N GLU A 123 16.63 15.35 23.61
CA GLU A 123 15.68 15.11 22.53
C GLU A 123 16.29 15.59 21.21
N VAL A 124 16.30 14.74 20.21
CA VAL A 124 16.70 15.04 18.84
C VAL A 124 15.49 14.93 17.94
N GLN A 125 15.25 15.95 17.15
CA GLN A 125 14.19 15.96 16.15
C GLN A 125 14.76 16.16 14.76
N VAL A 126 14.38 15.28 13.83
CA VAL A 126 14.69 15.35 12.40
C VAL A 126 13.37 15.56 11.66
N VAL A 127 13.27 16.66 10.94
CA VAL A 127 12.07 16.98 10.14
C VAL A 127 12.45 17.02 8.67
N GLU A 128 11.82 16.12 7.91
CA GLU A 128 11.92 16.07 6.46
C GLU A 128 10.73 16.79 5.84
N THR A 129 10.99 17.68 4.89
CA THR A 129 9.93 18.34 4.12
C THR A 129 10.15 18.11 2.64
N VAL A 130 9.22 17.45 1.99
CA VAL A 130 9.23 17.25 0.53
C VAL A 130 8.79 18.56 -0.13
N LEU A 131 9.74 19.28 -0.73
CA LEU A 131 9.53 20.62 -1.31
C LEU A 131 9.17 20.59 -2.80
N ALA A 132 9.71 19.61 -3.53
CA ALA A 132 9.40 19.34 -4.92
C ALA A 132 9.50 17.84 -5.17
N LEU A 133 8.70 17.32 -6.07
CA LEU A 133 8.66 15.89 -6.41
C LEU A 133 8.74 15.70 -7.92
N ASP A 134 9.77 14.98 -8.36
CA ASP A 134 9.82 14.37 -9.68
C ASP A 134 8.87 13.14 -9.67
N PRO A 135 7.83 13.11 -10.50
CA PRO A 135 6.90 11.98 -10.51
C PRO A 135 7.54 10.66 -10.91
N ALA A 136 8.76 10.67 -11.45
CA ALA A 136 9.48 9.47 -11.83
C ALA A 136 10.18 8.78 -10.65
N HIS A 137 10.51 9.51 -9.58
CA HIS A 137 11.34 8.98 -8.49
C HIS A 137 10.65 9.00 -7.12
N PRO A 138 10.74 7.91 -6.32
CA PRO A 138 10.38 7.94 -4.91
C PRO A 138 11.30 8.90 -4.14
N TYR A 139 10.74 9.57 -3.12
CA TYR A 139 11.48 10.54 -2.31
C TYR A 139 12.16 9.95 -1.05
N ASP A 140 11.81 8.74 -0.66
CA ASP A 140 12.18 8.10 0.61
C ASP A 140 13.70 8.01 0.84
N VAL A 141 14.44 7.43 -0.10
CA VAL A 141 15.91 7.34 0.01
C VAL A 141 16.60 8.71 -0.13
N VAL A 142 15.98 9.67 -0.81
CA VAL A 142 16.47 11.05 -0.85
C VAL A 142 16.35 11.68 0.55
N ALA A 143 15.19 11.48 1.22
CA ALA A 143 14.95 11.92 2.58
C ALA A 143 15.90 11.25 3.59
N MET A 144 16.15 9.93 3.46
CA MET A 144 17.10 9.21 4.33
C MET A 144 18.51 9.80 4.28
N ASN A 145 19.01 10.11 3.09
CA ASN A 145 20.33 10.73 2.93
C ASN A 145 20.35 12.18 3.42
N ALA A 146 19.27 12.94 3.22
CA ALA A 146 19.12 14.28 3.74
C ALA A 146 19.12 14.29 5.28
N ALA A 147 18.42 13.36 5.92
CA ALA A 147 18.36 13.18 7.37
C ALA A 147 19.73 12.87 7.98
N SER A 148 20.48 11.96 7.35
CA SER A 148 21.84 11.63 7.77
C SER A 148 22.75 12.86 7.73
N LEU A 149 22.74 13.59 6.61
CA LEU A 149 23.60 14.76 6.44
C LEU A 149 23.19 15.92 7.36
N SER A 150 21.89 16.23 7.49
CA SER A 150 21.42 17.29 8.39
C SER A 150 21.79 17.03 9.85
N THR A 151 21.74 15.76 10.26
CA THR A 151 22.17 15.30 11.59
C THR A 151 23.67 15.52 11.79
N LYS A 152 24.49 15.18 10.79
CA LYS A 152 25.95 15.42 10.80
C LYS A 152 26.28 16.91 10.87
N LEU A 153 25.57 17.71 10.04
CA LEU A 153 25.75 19.17 10.00
C LEU A 153 25.32 19.87 11.30
N ALA A 154 24.44 19.26 12.09
CA ALA A 154 24.01 19.81 13.39
C ALA A 154 25.09 19.77 14.47
N GLY A 155 26.19 19.05 14.26
CA GLY A 155 27.28 18.90 15.24
C GLY A 155 26.93 18.02 16.43
N LEU A 156 25.97 17.12 16.27
CA LEU A 156 25.52 16.18 17.30
C LEU A 156 26.49 15.00 17.45
N PRO A 157 26.47 14.26 18.58
CA PRO A 157 27.32 13.07 18.80
C PRO A 157 26.79 11.89 17.96
N PHE A 158 26.99 11.97 16.67
CA PHE A 158 26.50 11.09 15.62
C PHE A 158 27.67 10.50 14.83
N SER A 159 27.78 9.18 14.79
CA SER A 159 28.88 8.44 14.15
C SER A 159 28.73 8.26 12.62
N GLY A 160 27.69 8.83 12.00
CA GLY A 160 27.52 8.84 10.55
C GLY A 160 28.60 9.59 9.79
N PRO A 161 28.48 9.72 8.45
CA PRO A 161 27.20 9.64 7.73
C PRO A 161 26.72 8.20 7.45
N VAL A 162 25.41 8.10 7.20
CA VAL A 162 24.75 6.92 6.71
C VAL A 162 24.35 7.17 5.25
N GLY A 163 24.75 6.30 4.35
CA GLY A 163 24.31 6.31 2.96
C GLY A 163 23.12 5.36 2.79
N SER A 164 22.12 5.76 2.04
CA SER A 164 20.92 4.96 1.78
C SER A 164 20.60 4.93 0.30
N VAL A 165 20.38 3.74 -0.26
CA VAL A 165 20.08 3.54 -1.67
C VAL A 165 18.93 2.58 -1.85
N ARG A 166 18.07 2.85 -2.84
CA ARG A 166 17.11 1.87 -3.37
C ARG A 166 17.77 1.19 -4.55
N VAL A 167 17.75 -0.12 -4.61
CA VAL A 167 18.24 -0.93 -5.73
C VAL A 167 17.13 -1.86 -6.21
N ALA A 168 16.91 -1.93 -7.52
CA ALA A 168 15.93 -2.81 -8.13
C ALA A 168 16.61 -3.83 -9.05
N HIS A 169 16.13 -5.07 -9.02
CA HIS A 169 16.67 -6.16 -9.85
C HIS A 169 15.89 -6.24 -11.17
N ILE A 170 16.49 -5.71 -12.24
CA ILE A 170 15.86 -5.55 -13.55
C ILE A 170 16.71 -6.27 -14.59
N ASP A 171 16.12 -7.18 -15.34
CA ASP A 171 16.79 -7.93 -16.42
C ASP A 171 18.12 -8.58 -15.98
N GLY A 172 18.21 -9.05 -14.73
CA GLY A 172 19.40 -9.65 -14.14
C GLY A 172 20.47 -8.66 -13.65
N GLN A 173 20.18 -7.36 -13.64
CA GLN A 173 21.08 -6.29 -13.16
C GLN A 173 20.45 -5.55 -11.98
N TRP A 174 21.26 -5.18 -10.98
CA TRP A 174 20.85 -4.28 -9.92
C TRP A 174 21.02 -2.82 -10.35
N VAL A 175 19.94 -2.04 -10.27
CA VAL A 175 19.86 -0.64 -10.67
C VAL A 175 19.62 0.24 -9.45
N ALA A 176 20.53 1.16 -9.17
CA ALA A 176 20.42 2.09 -8.03
C ALA A 176 19.54 3.30 -8.38
N PHE A 177 18.73 3.75 -7.43
CA PHE A 177 17.75 4.84 -7.59
C PHE A 177 16.84 4.65 -8.81
N PRO A 178 16.16 3.49 -8.91
CA PRO A 178 15.26 3.22 -10.02
C PRO A 178 14.10 4.21 -10.04
N THR A 179 13.56 4.47 -11.22
CA THR A 179 12.29 5.15 -11.39
C THR A 179 11.13 4.21 -11.08
N HIS A 180 9.92 4.76 -10.87
CA HIS A 180 8.71 3.93 -10.71
C HIS A 180 8.47 3.01 -11.92
N GLU A 181 8.75 3.49 -13.14
CA GLU A 181 8.63 2.69 -14.37
C GLU A 181 9.67 1.53 -14.39
N GLU A 182 10.90 1.80 -13.99
CA GLU A 182 11.95 0.79 -13.87
C GLU A 182 11.58 -0.24 -12.79
N THR A 183 11.11 0.20 -11.61
CA THR A 183 10.68 -0.70 -10.52
C THR A 183 9.51 -1.59 -10.96
N ALA A 184 8.58 -1.11 -11.79
CA ALA A 184 7.49 -1.93 -12.31
C ALA A 184 7.96 -3.13 -13.17
N ARG A 185 9.19 -3.06 -13.72
CA ARG A 185 9.86 -4.13 -14.49
C ARG A 185 10.83 -4.97 -13.65
N ALA A 186 11.02 -4.63 -12.40
CA ALA A 186 11.91 -5.35 -11.51
C ALA A 186 11.25 -6.60 -10.93
N THR A 187 12.04 -7.64 -10.67
CA THR A 187 11.58 -8.81 -9.89
C THR A 187 11.66 -8.56 -8.39
N PHE A 188 12.56 -7.66 -7.96
CA PHE A 188 12.79 -7.36 -6.55
C PHE A 188 13.24 -5.91 -6.37
N ASP A 189 12.80 -5.27 -5.30
CA ASP A 189 13.11 -3.90 -4.90
C ASP A 189 13.62 -3.87 -3.46
N MET A 190 14.72 -3.16 -3.22
CA MET A 190 15.41 -3.18 -1.93
C MET A 190 15.94 -1.80 -1.55
N ILE A 191 15.63 -1.33 -0.36
CA ILE A 191 16.27 -0.17 0.27
C ILE A 191 17.34 -0.69 1.23
N VAL A 192 18.56 -0.23 1.05
CA VAL A 192 19.72 -0.59 1.88
C VAL A 192 20.32 0.67 2.46
N ALA A 193 20.51 0.70 3.77
CA ALA A 193 21.26 1.74 4.46
C ALA A 193 22.51 1.16 5.11
N GLY A 194 23.61 1.89 5.03
CA GLY A 194 24.87 1.47 5.58
C GLY A 194 25.84 2.64 5.80
N ARG A 195 26.98 2.34 6.33
CA ARG A 195 28.04 3.32 6.55
C ARG A 195 29.41 2.73 6.15
N VAL A 196 30.35 3.60 5.87
CA VAL A 196 31.72 3.22 5.58
C VAL A 196 32.49 3.09 6.90
N LEU A 197 33.13 1.96 7.11
CA LEU A 197 34.02 1.68 8.24
C LEU A 197 35.42 2.27 8.00
N GLU A 198 36.28 2.23 9.02
CA GLU A 198 37.67 2.75 8.94
C GLU A 198 38.55 2.02 7.91
N ASP A 199 38.28 0.74 7.67
CA ASP A 199 38.95 -0.06 6.64
C ASP A 199 38.42 0.18 5.22
N GLY A 200 37.40 1.03 5.06
CA GLY A 200 36.77 1.36 3.78
C GLY A 200 35.66 0.39 3.36
N GLU A 201 35.40 -0.66 4.15
CA GLU A 201 34.25 -1.55 3.92
C GLU A 201 32.92 -0.88 4.26
N VAL A 202 31.85 -1.32 3.57
CA VAL A 202 30.50 -0.85 3.85
C VAL A 202 29.77 -1.83 4.77
N ALA A 203 29.45 -1.37 5.97
CA ALA A 203 28.65 -2.09 6.92
C ALA A 203 27.16 -1.82 6.70
N ILE A 204 26.37 -2.86 6.49
CA ILE A 204 24.92 -2.77 6.28
C ILE A 204 24.24 -2.62 7.64
N MET A 205 23.39 -1.61 7.79
CA MET A 205 22.70 -1.26 9.03
C MET A 205 21.19 -1.50 8.98
N MET A 206 20.58 -1.38 7.82
CA MET A 206 19.15 -1.54 7.63
C MET A 206 18.86 -2.02 6.21
N VAL A 207 17.89 -2.92 6.10
CA VAL A 207 17.32 -3.34 4.82
C VAL A 207 15.79 -3.36 4.93
N GLU A 208 15.14 -2.92 3.87
CA GLU A 208 13.71 -3.08 3.63
C GLU A 208 13.55 -3.51 2.17
N ALA A 209 12.94 -4.66 1.92
CA ALA A 209 12.91 -5.19 0.56
C ALA A 209 11.63 -5.97 0.29
N GLU A 210 11.26 -6.04 -1.00
CA GLU A 210 10.05 -6.72 -1.46
C GLU A 210 10.20 -7.24 -2.89
N ALA A 211 9.53 -8.34 -3.19
CA ALA A 211 9.26 -8.72 -4.56
C ALA A 211 8.16 -7.83 -5.13
N THR A 212 8.27 -7.47 -6.39
CA THR A 212 7.27 -6.61 -7.03
C THR A 212 5.94 -7.35 -7.26
N ALA A 213 4.86 -6.61 -7.41
CA ALA A 213 3.55 -7.21 -7.71
C ALA A 213 3.54 -8.04 -9.01
N ASN A 214 4.45 -7.73 -9.95
CA ASN A 214 4.55 -8.40 -11.25
C ASN A 214 5.54 -9.56 -11.27
N VAL A 215 6.19 -9.88 -10.16
CA VAL A 215 7.32 -10.85 -10.12
C VAL A 215 6.98 -12.20 -10.73
N ILE A 216 5.80 -12.76 -10.48
CA ILE A 216 5.41 -14.07 -11.00
C ILE A 216 5.28 -14.04 -12.53
N THR A 217 4.71 -12.98 -13.08
CA THR A 217 4.62 -12.77 -14.53
C THR A 217 6.00 -12.64 -15.15
N LEU A 218 6.87 -11.82 -14.54
CA LEU A 218 8.24 -11.62 -15.00
C LEU A 218 9.06 -12.92 -14.96
N ILE A 219 8.92 -13.73 -13.90
CA ILE A 219 9.55 -15.06 -13.82
C ILE A 219 9.04 -15.99 -14.93
N ALA A 220 7.75 -15.99 -15.21
CA ALA A 220 7.16 -16.78 -16.30
C ALA A 220 7.68 -16.32 -17.68
N GLU A 221 8.04 -15.06 -17.84
CA GLU A 221 8.68 -14.49 -19.04
C GLU A 221 10.19 -14.71 -19.08
N GLY A 222 10.79 -15.34 -18.07
CA GLY A 222 12.20 -15.74 -18.03
C GLY A 222 13.10 -14.86 -17.17
N ALA A 223 12.56 -13.93 -16.40
CA ALA A 223 13.35 -13.15 -15.45
C ALA A 223 13.87 -14.02 -14.29
N PRO A 224 15.07 -13.73 -13.73
CA PRO A 224 15.59 -14.45 -12.57
C PRO A 224 14.67 -14.34 -11.35
N LYS A 225 14.46 -15.48 -10.67
CA LYS A 225 13.73 -15.54 -9.41
C LYS A 225 14.50 -14.79 -8.31
N PRO A 226 13.86 -13.97 -7.49
CA PRO A 226 14.51 -13.37 -6.33
C PRO A 226 14.59 -14.37 -5.17
N ASP A 227 15.42 -15.39 -5.35
CA ASP A 227 15.79 -16.33 -4.31
C ASP A 227 16.81 -15.70 -3.33
N GLU A 228 17.21 -16.45 -2.31
CA GLU A 228 18.12 -15.98 -1.27
C GLU A 228 19.47 -15.55 -1.84
N ALA A 229 19.96 -16.19 -2.90
CA ALA A 229 21.23 -15.85 -3.54
C ALA A 229 21.12 -14.52 -4.31
N VAL A 230 20.04 -14.31 -5.06
CA VAL A 230 19.77 -13.05 -5.74
C VAL A 230 19.61 -11.92 -4.72
N VAL A 231 18.85 -12.12 -3.65
CA VAL A 231 18.67 -11.14 -2.57
C VAL A 231 20.00 -10.78 -1.92
N ALA A 232 20.84 -11.77 -1.58
CA ALA A 232 22.19 -11.53 -1.04
C ALA A 232 23.07 -10.73 -2.00
N SER A 233 22.99 -10.97 -3.31
CA SER A 233 23.73 -10.20 -4.32
C SER A 233 23.32 -8.74 -4.36
N GLY A 234 22.08 -8.42 -4.06
CA GLY A 234 21.56 -7.05 -3.97
C GLY A 234 22.18 -6.24 -2.83
N LEU A 235 22.48 -6.90 -1.71
CA LEU A 235 23.19 -6.27 -0.59
C LEU A 235 24.61 -5.84 -1.01
N GLU A 236 25.30 -6.66 -1.78
CA GLU A 236 26.62 -6.30 -2.32
C GLU A 236 26.53 -5.21 -3.38
N ALA A 237 25.54 -5.27 -4.25
CA ALA A 237 25.32 -4.28 -5.31
C ALA A 237 25.00 -2.88 -4.76
N ALA A 238 24.43 -2.77 -3.57
CA ALA A 238 24.13 -1.50 -2.90
C ALA A 238 25.40 -0.78 -2.36
N LYS A 239 26.44 -1.52 -2.00
CA LYS A 239 27.62 -0.98 -1.31
C LYS A 239 28.37 0.14 -2.07
N PRO A 240 28.60 0.06 -3.39
CA PRO A 240 29.25 1.14 -4.14
C PRO A 240 28.49 2.46 -4.06
N ALA A 241 27.16 2.41 -4.19
CA ALA A 241 26.30 3.59 -4.06
C ALA A 241 26.33 4.17 -2.65
N ILE A 242 26.26 3.32 -1.62
CA ILE A 242 26.38 3.75 -0.22
C ILE A 242 27.72 4.46 0.04
N ARG A 243 28.80 3.90 -0.46
CA ARG A 243 30.16 4.50 -0.32
C ARG A 243 30.22 5.89 -0.95
N GLU A 244 29.67 6.04 -2.15
CA GLU A 244 29.63 7.32 -2.87
C GLU A 244 28.75 8.36 -2.16
N LEU A 245 27.60 7.95 -1.64
CA LEU A 245 26.72 8.82 -0.86
C LEU A 245 27.38 9.27 0.46
N CYS A 246 28.05 8.36 1.17
CA CYS A 246 28.82 8.69 2.38
C CYS A 246 29.99 9.63 2.07
N ARG A 247 30.69 9.45 0.93
CA ARG A 247 31.76 10.35 0.49
C ARG A 247 31.23 11.77 0.31
N ALA A 248 30.19 11.95 -0.49
CA ALA A 248 29.61 13.27 -0.75
C ALA A 248 29.10 13.96 0.53
N GLN A 249 28.44 13.21 1.42
CA GLN A 249 27.99 13.71 2.71
C GLN A 249 29.18 14.14 3.60
N SER A 250 30.26 13.34 3.64
CA SER A 250 31.47 13.62 4.42
C SER A 250 32.19 14.87 3.92
N GLU A 251 32.31 15.04 2.60
CA GLU A 251 32.90 16.22 1.97
C GLU A 251 32.16 17.50 2.36
N LEU A 252 30.82 17.48 2.27
CA LEU A 252 30.02 18.63 2.65
C LEU A 252 30.08 18.91 4.15
N ALA A 253 30.06 17.86 4.97
CA ALA A 253 30.14 17.99 6.42
C ALA A 253 31.50 18.56 6.86
N ALA A 254 32.58 18.23 6.19
CA ALA A 254 33.94 18.74 6.52
C ALA A 254 34.03 20.27 6.43
N VAL A 255 33.26 20.90 5.54
CA VAL A 255 33.31 22.36 5.31
C VAL A 255 32.16 23.13 5.94
N ALA A 256 31.06 22.45 6.30
CA ALA A 256 29.81 23.12 6.68
C ALA A 256 29.19 22.67 8.02
N SER A 257 29.75 21.64 8.69
CA SER A 257 29.26 21.21 10.00
C SER A 257 29.43 22.29 11.04
N ARG A 258 28.44 22.39 11.93
CA ARG A 258 28.53 23.16 13.13
C ARG A 258 29.63 22.59 14.06
N PRO A 259 30.21 23.37 14.96
CA PRO A 259 31.07 22.84 15.99
C PRO A 259 30.38 21.71 16.76
N SER A 260 31.14 20.65 17.05
CA SER A 260 30.64 19.57 17.89
C SER A 260 30.20 20.08 19.24
N VAL A 261 29.03 19.67 19.70
CA VAL A 261 28.50 19.99 21.02
C VAL A 261 28.67 18.77 21.91
N GLU A 262 29.25 18.94 23.06
CA GLU A 262 29.31 17.90 24.07
C GLU A 262 27.97 17.83 24.80
N PHE A 263 27.41 16.59 24.83
CA PHE A 263 26.18 16.29 25.55
C PHE A 263 26.46 15.37 26.73
N PRO A 264 25.78 15.56 27.87
CA PRO A 264 25.91 14.62 28.97
C PRO A 264 25.41 13.23 28.57
N GLN A 265 26.21 12.22 28.92
CA GLN A 265 25.85 10.80 28.69
C GLN A 265 25.37 10.21 30.01
N PHE A 266 24.20 9.64 30.00
CA PHE A 266 23.58 8.99 31.14
C PHE A 266 23.70 7.48 30.95
N LEU A 267 24.76 6.90 31.49
CA LEU A 267 24.92 5.46 31.50
C LEU A 267 23.89 4.84 32.45
N ASP A 268 23.39 3.69 32.07
CA ASP A 268 22.37 2.98 32.87
C ASP A 268 22.93 2.47 34.20
N TYR A 269 24.24 2.25 34.29
CA TYR A 269 25.00 1.88 35.49
C TYR A 269 26.49 2.20 35.31
N GLN A 270 27.22 2.27 36.40
CA GLN A 270 28.68 2.37 36.41
C GLN A 270 29.31 0.98 36.64
N ASP A 271 30.57 0.81 36.23
CA ASP A 271 31.29 -0.47 36.29
C ASP A 271 31.39 -1.06 37.70
N ASP A 272 31.50 -0.22 38.74
CA ASP A 272 31.51 -0.63 40.12
C ASP A 272 30.21 -1.33 40.56
N VAL A 273 29.07 -0.84 40.12
CA VAL A 273 27.76 -1.45 40.40
C VAL A 273 27.63 -2.75 39.62
N PHE A 274 28.05 -2.79 38.35
CA PHE A 274 27.99 -4.02 37.55
C PHE A 274 28.84 -5.14 38.18
N ALA A 275 30.08 -4.83 38.57
CA ALA A 275 30.99 -5.78 39.21
C ALA A 275 30.41 -6.33 40.55
N ALA A 276 29.78 -5.47 41.35
CA ALA A 276 29.13 -5.89 42.59
C ALA A 276 27.92 -6.80 42.34
N VAL A 277 27.08 -6.50 41.36
CA VAL A 277 25.94 -7.33 40.97
C VAL A 277 26.40 -8.65 40.39
N GLU A 278 27.39 -8.66 39.50
CA GLU A 278 27.97 -9.89 38.94
C GLU A 278 28.53 -10.80 40.01
N ALA A 279 29.30 -10.28 40.96
CA ALA A 279 29.85 -11.03 42.07
C ALA A 279 28.77 -11.60 43.00
N ALA A 280 27.67 -10.88 43.19
CA ALA A 280 26.61 -11.26 44.13
C ALA A 280 25.66 -12.34 43.62
N VAL A 281 25.31 -12.34 42.29
CA VAL A 281 24.20 -13.17 41.77
C VAL A 281 24.45 -13.83 40.42
N ALA A 282 25.65 -13.74 39.82
CA ALA A 282 25.89 -14.32 38.48
C ALA A 282 25.59 -15.84 38.41
N ALA A 283 25.96 -16.59 39.43
CA ALA A 283 25.73 -18.04 39.47
C ALA A 283 24.24 -18.39 39.54
N GLU A 284 23.47 -17.70 40.37
CA GLU A 284 22.04 -17.93 40.54
C GLU A 284 21.27 -17.50 39.32
N VAL A 285 21.60 -16.33 38.71
CA VAL A 285 21.02 -15.89 37.46
C VAL A 285 21.32 -16.88 36.33
N GLY A 286 22.57 -17.35 36.22
CA GLY A 286 22.95 -18.38 35.25
C GLY A 286 22.13 -19.67 35.42
N GLN A 287 21.83 -20.08 36.64
CA GLN A 287 20.99 -21.22 36.92
C GLN A 287 19.52 -20.96 36.55
N ALA A 288 18.96 -19.82 36.91
CA ALA A 288 17.60 -19.43 36.55
C ALA A 288 17.39 -19.42 35.03
N LEU A 289 18.38 -18.98 34.26
CA LEU A 289 18.36 -18.97 32.80
C LEU A 289 18.35 -20.37 32.15
N THR A 290 18.52 -21.45 32.91
CA THR A 290 18.34 -22.85 32.43
C THR A 290 16.90 -23.32 32.48
N ILE A 291 15.99 -22.57 33.11
CA ILE A 291 14.57 -22.90 33.19
C ILE A 291 13.95 -22.62 31.82
N ALA A 292 13.45 -23.64 31.14
CA ALA A 292 12.88 -23.53 29.81
C ALA A 292 11.51 -22.82 29.79
N ASP A 293 10.67 -23.11 30.79
CA ASP A 293 9.35 -22.47 30.92
C ASP A 293 9.50 -20.96 31.19
N LYS A 294 8.78 -20.15 30.40
CA LYS A 294 8.87 -18.70 30.49
C LYS A 294 8.38 -18.15 31.82
N GLN A 295 7.23 -18.61 32.31
CA GLN A 295 6.63 -18.09 33.55
C GLN A 295 7.44 -18.45 34.79
N GLU A 296 7.93 -19.69 34.86
CA GLU A 296 8.80 -20.13 35.93
C GLU A 296 10.12 -19.37 35.91
N ARG A 297 10.73 -19.18 34.75
CA ARG A 297 11.97 -18.41 34.59
C ARG A 297 11.80 -16.94 34.99
N GLU A 298 10.73 -16.27 34.51
CA GLU A 298 10.44 -14.88 34.86
C GLU A 298 10.20 -14.74 36.38
N SER A 299 9.44 -15.63 36.98
CA SER A 299 9.21 -15.64 38.44
C SER A 299 10.50 -15.80 39.22
N GLU A 300 11.41 -16.65 38.76
CA GLU A 300 12.71 -16.84 39.42
C GLU A 300 13.63 -15.65 39.22
N LEU A 301 13.64 -15.03 38.04
CA LEU A 301 14.40 -13.79 37.79
C LEU A 301 13.86 -12.60 38.59
N ASP A 302 12.56 -12.49 38.80
CA ASP A 302 11.97 -11.48 39.68
C ASP A 302 12.36 -11.71 41.13
N ARG A 303 12.32 -12.97 41.62
CA ARG A 303 12.83 -13.32 42.96
C ARG A 303 14.31 -12.95 43.11
N LEU A 304 15.13 -13.24 42.10
CA LEU A 304 16.56 -12.92 42.10
C LEU A 304 16.82 -11.40 42.04
N LYS A 305 15.92 -10.63 41.46
CA LYS A 305 15.98 -9.17 41.51
C LYS A 305 15.88 -8.66 42.94
N ASP A 306 14.93 -9.15 43.74
CA ASP A 306 14.82 -8.79 45.18
C ASP A 306 16.05 -9.21 45.95
N VAL A 307 16.53 -10.42 45.74
CA VAL A 307 17.79 -10.95 46.35
C VAL A 307 18.99 -10.10 45.97
N THR A 308 19.03 -9.54 44.73
CA THR A 308 20.12 -8.69 44.30
C THR A 308 20.14 -7.38 45.10
N PHE A 309 18.96 -6.77 45.30
CA PHE A 309 18.87 -5.55 46.12
C PHE A 309 19.26 -5.79 47.59
N GLU A 310 19.01 -6.98 48.12
CA GLU A 310 19.43 -7.35 49.50
C GLU A 310 20.94 -7.58 49.60
N LYS A 311 21.56 -8.23 48.60
CA LYS A 311 22.99 -8.61 48.64
C LYS A 311 23.93 -7.45 48.24
N VAL A 312 23.51 -6.61 47.34
CA VAL A 312 24.34 -5.50 46.83
C VAL A 312 24.13 -4.26 47.70
N THR A 313 25.00 -4.07 48.64
CA THR A 313 24.96 -2.96 49.61
C THR A 313 26.07 -1.93 49.36
N GLY A 314 25.91 -0.71 49.88
CA GLY A 314 26.90 0.40 49.72
C GLY A 314 26.68 1.23 48.47
N PHE A 315 25.50 1.11 47.85
CA PHE A 315 25.11 1.91 46.66
C PHE A 315 23.77 2.63 46.90
N GLU A 316 23.57 3.18 48.09
CA GLU A 316 22.37 3.88 48.50
C GLU A 316 22.13 5.10 47.55
N GLY A 317 20.91 5.19 46.98
CA GLY A 317 20.53 6.18 45.99
C GLY A 317 20.87 5.82 44.53
N ARG A 318 21.47 4.63 44.31
CA ARG A 318 21.80 4.10 42.98
C ARG A 318 21.03 2.82 42.65
N GLU A 319 19.86 2.61 43.26
CA GLU A 319 19.05 1.40 43.10
C GLU A 319 18.64 1.13 41.65
N LYS A 320 18.44 2.21 40.87
CA LYS A 320 18.15 2.09 39.44
C LYS A 320 19.32 1.46 38.68
N GLU A 321 20.56 1.80 39.05
CA GLU A 321 21.76 1.24 38.44
C GLU A 321 21.88 -0.26 38.74
N ILE A 322 21.55 -0.70 39.97
CA ILE A 322 21.54 -2.13 40.34
C ILE A 322 20.58 -2.91 39.44
N GLY A 323 19.37 -2.41 39.24
CA GLY A 323 18.38 -3.05 38.35
C GLY A 323 18.83 -3.08 36.88
N ALA A 324 19.49 -2.03 36.40
CA ALA A 324 20.04 -1.97 35.06
C ALA A 324 21.25 -2.89 34.88
N ALA A 325 22.13 -2.98 35.88
CA ALA A 325 23.27 -3.89 35.91
C ALA A 325 22.82 -5.34 35.89
N LEU A 326 21.79 -5.71 36.69
CA LEU A 326 21.21 -7.04 36.67
C LEU A 326 20.66 -7.43 35.29
N ARG A 327 19.95 -6.53 34.63
CA ARG A 327 19.47 -6.73 33.23
C ARG A 327 20.63 -6.96 32.28
N SER A 328 21.70 -6.17 32.40
CA SER A 328 22.90 -6.33 31.57
C SER A 328 23.65 -7.63 31.87
N LEU A 329 23.70 -8.06 33.12
CA LEU A 329 24.24 -9.36 33.51
C LEU A 329 23.42 -10.52 32.90
N THR A 330 22.09 -10.45 33.00
CA THR A 330 21.18 -11.41 32.36
C THR A 330 21.44 -11.50 30.85
N LYS A 331 21.51 -10.36 30.19
CA LYS A 331 21.85 -10.29 28.75
C LYS A 331 23.19 -10.95 28.46
N LYS A 332 24.24 -10.64 29.25
CA LYS A 332 25.59 -11.21 29.09
C LYS A 332 25.55 -12.73 29.21
N LEU A 333 24.90 -13.28 30.23
CA LEU A 333 24.84 -14.71 30.49
C LEU A 333 24.01 -15.46 29.40
N VAL A 334 22.90 -14.92 28.94
CA VAL A 334 22.14 -15.47 27.81
C VAL A 334 23.00 -15.56 26.56
N ARG A 335 23.68 -14.47 26.20
CA ARG A 335 24.57 -14.41 25.02
C ARG A 335 25.72 -15.42 25.12
N GLN A 336 26.37 -15.51 26.28
CA GLN A 336 27.45 -16.48 26.55
C GLN A 336 26.98 -17.92 26.42
N ARG A 337 25.77 -18.23 26.91
CA ARG A 337 25.20 -19.57 26.81
C ARG A 337 24.93 -19.95 25.34
N VAL A 338 24.39 -19.03 24.53
CA VAL A 338 24.18 -19.28 23.11
C VAL A 338 25.51 -19.49 22.38
N LEU A 339 26.52 -18.63 22.63
CA LEU A 339 27.81 -18.70 21.95
C LEU A 339 28.66 -19.91 22.30
N ARG A 340 28.57 -20.41 23.58
CA ARG A 340 29.41 -21.53 24.05
C ARG A 340 28.73 -22.87 23.92
N ASP A 341 27.43 -22.91 24.26
CA ASP A 341 26.69 -24.15 24.43
C ASP A 341 25.69 -24.40 23.30
N GLU A 342 25.49 -23.40 22.41
CA GLU A 342 24.45 -23.40 21.37
C GLU A 342 23.03 -23.67 21.94
N ILE A 343 22.79 -23.24 23.17
CA ILE A 343 21.51 -23.42 23.88
C ILE A 343 20.88 -22.05 24.12
N ARG A 344 19.65 -21.88 23.66
CA ARG A 344 18.85 -20.66 23.80
C ARG A 344 18.16 -20.57 25.15
N ILE A 345 17.54 -19.41 25.42
CA ILE A 345 16.90 -19.11 26.71
C ILE A 345 15.75 -20.08 27.05
N ASP A 346 15.06 -20.64 26.06
CA ASP A 346 13.98 -21.61 26.19
C ASP A 346 14.43 -23.05 25.97
N GLY A 347 15.74 -23.31 25.88
CA GLY A 347 16.33 -24.64 25.74
C GLY A 347 16.46 -25.14 24.29
N ARG A 348 15.94 -24.40 23.29
CA ARG A 348 16.10 -24.73 21.87
C ARG A 348 17.55 -24.56 21.41
N GLY A 349 17.91 -25.25 20.32
CA GLY A 349 19.12 -24.98 19.55
C GLY A 349 18.96 -23.77 18.62
N PRO A 350 20.04 -23.29 17.98
CA PRO A 350 20.02 -22.10 17.14
C PRO A 350 19.07 -22.18 15.93
N ARG A 351 18.82 -23.39 15.42
CA ARG A 351 17.99 -23.63 14.21
C ARG A 351 16.57 -24.09 14.52
N ASP A 352 16.24 -24.32 15.78
CA ASP A 352 14.95 -24.87 16.17
C ASP A 352 13.83 -23.82 16.08
N ILE A 353 12.67 -24.28 15.61
CA ILE A 353 11.43 -23.51 15.55
C ILE A 353 10.54 -23.96 16.73
N ARG A 354 9.81 -23.02 17.34
CA ARG A 354 8.78 -23.34 18.34
C ARG A 354 7.67 -24.22 17.73
N PRO A 355 6.91 -24.95 18.56
CA PRO A 355 5.73 -25.67 18.07
C PRO A 355 4.82 -24.78 17.23
N LEU A 356 4.40 -25.27 16.09
CA LEU A 356 3.55 -24.58 15.12
C LEU A 356 2.15 -25.18 15.13
N SER A 357 1.13 -24.37 15.01
CA SER A 357 -0.22 -24.80 14.66
C SER A 357 -0.90 -23.80 13.71
N ALA A 358 -1.80 -24.32 12.89
CA ALA A 358 -2.59 -23.53 11.95
C ALA A 358 -4.02 -24.06 11.89
N GLU A 359 -5.00 -23.18 11.97
CA GLU A 359 -6.42 -23.52 11.87
C GLU A 359 -7.12 -22.50 10.99
N VAL A 360 -8.04 -22.95 10.13
CA VAL A 360 -8.85 -22.10 9.24
C VAL A 360 -10.32 -22.19 9.62
N GLY A 361 -11.10 -21.14 9.25
CA GLY A 361 -12.55 -21.13 9.53
C GLY A 361 -12.90 -20.87 11.00
N VAL A 362 -12.04 -20.21 11.75
CA VAL A 362 -12.17 -19.99 13.20
C VAL A 362 -13.40 -19.15 13.57
N LEU A 363 -13.76 -18.19 12.71
CA LEU A 363 -14.90 -17.29 12.96
C LEU A 363 -16.06 -17.56 12.00
N PRO A 364 -17.32 -17.65 12.49
CA PRO A 364 -18.46 -18.16 11.68
C PRO A 364 -19.00 -17.12 10.76
N ARG A 365 -18.93 -15.95 10.67
CA ARG A 365 -19.64 -15.03 9.78
C ARG A 365 -18.76 -14.15 8.90
N VAL A 366 -17.47 -14.18 9.13
CA VAL A 366 -16.50 -13.45 8.33
C VAL A 366 -16.30 -14.15 6.98
N HIS A 367 -15.72 -13.46 6.02
CA HIS A 367 -15.53 -14.03 4.69
C HIS A 367 -14.38 -15.06 4.67
N GLY A 368 -13.37 -14.87 5.51
CA GLY A 368 -12.33 -15.84 5.81
C GLY A 368 -11.66 -15.55 7.13
N SER A 369 -11.22 -16.58 7.84
CA SER A 369 -10.43 -16.44 9.07
C SER A 369 -9.48 -17.59 9.23
N ALA A 370 -8.34 -17.31 9.88
CA ALA A 370 -7.36 -18.30 10.24
C ALA A 370 -6.65 -17.91 11.55
N LEU A 371 -6.30 -18.90 12.34
CA LEU A 371 -5.47 -18.76 13.51
C LEU A 371 -4.12 -19.41 13.21
N PHE A 372 -3.04 -18.67 13.38
CA PHE A 372 -1.68 -19.19 13.28
C PHE A 372 -0.97 -18.99 14.62
N GLU A 373 -0.37 -20.06 15.11
CA GLU A 373 0.33 -20.07 16.38
C GLU A 373 1.76 -20.56 16.22
N ARG A 374 2.65 -19.96 16.98
CA ARG A 374 4.05 -20.34 17.09
C ARG A 374 4.51 -20.14 18.52
N GLY A 375 4.54 -21.23 19.30
CA GLY A 375 4.65 -21.14 20.74
C GLY A 375 3.60 -20.22 21.33
N GLU A 376 4.00 -19.20 22.08
CA GLU A 376 3.09 -18.22 22.71
C GLU A 376 2.66 -17.08 21.77
N THR A 377 3.18 -17.04 20.56
CA THR A 377 2.73 -16.06 19.56
C THR A 377 1.51 -16.59 18.83
N GLN A 378 0.41 -15.83 18.88
CA GLN A 378 -0.89 -16.21 18.34
C GLN A 378 -1.45 -15.05 17.52
N ILE A 379 -1.78 -15.31 16.24
CA ILE A 379 -2.32 -14.31 15.30
C ILE A 379 -3.62 -14.83 14.70
N LEU A 380 -4.66 -14.04 14.82
CA LEU A 380 -5.91 -14.23 14.12
C LEU A 380 -5.93 -13.35 12.85
N GLY A 381 -5.91 -13.99 11.68
CA GLY A 381 -6.08 -13.34 10.39
C GLY A 381 -7.56 -13.35 9.97
N VAL A 382 -8.08 -12.20 9.54
CA VAL A 382 -9.47 -12.08 9.09
C VAL A 382 -9.54 -11.36 7.74
N THR A 383 -10.15 -12.02 6.76
CA THR A 383 -10.33 -11.52 5.40
C THR A 383 -11.75 -11.00 5.20
N THR A 384 -11.88 -9.82 4.60
CA THR A 384 -13.15 -9.25 4.12
C THR A 384 -13.03 -8.94 2.64
N LEU A 385 -13.97 -9.43 1.84
CA LEU A 385 -14.05 -9.20 0.41
C LEU A 385 -15.21 -8.26 0.10
N ASN A 386 -15.00 -7.33 -0.83
CA ASN A 386 -16.09 -6.44 -1.25
C ASN A 386 -15.84 -5.89 -2.67
N MET A 387 -16.78 -5.08 -3.16
CA MET A 387 -16.72 -4.44 -4.47
C MET A 387 -15.49 -3.52 -4.60
N LEU A 388 -14.94 -3.45 -5.81
CA LEU A 388 -13.77 -2.61 -6.15
C LEU A 388 -13.96 -1.12 -5.78
N ARG A 389 -15.18 -0.58 -5.83
CA ARG A 389 -15.46 0.80 -5.39
C ARG A 389 -15.10 1.08 -3.92
N LEU A 390 -14.88 0.03 -3.11
CA LEU A 390 -14.43 0.14 -1.72
C LEU A 390 -12.92 0.04 -1.57
N GLU A 391 -12.17 0.11 -2.67
CA GLU A 391 -10.72 0.32 -2.63
C GLU A 391 -10.39 1.59 -1.84
N GLN A 392 -9.30 1.54 -1.11
CA GLN A 392 -8.81 2.71 -0.39
C GLN A 392 -8.35 3.77 -1.38
N SER A 393 -8.96 4.96 -1.33
CA SER A 393 -8.49 6.11 -2.09
C SER A 393 -7.26 6.72 -1.42
N LEU A 394 -6.20 6.95 -2.19
CA LEU A 394 -4.94 7.50 -1.73
C LEU A 394 -4.80 8.96 -2.19
N ASP A 395 -4.63 9.88 -1.23
CA ASP A 395 -4.30 11.29 -1.48
C ASP A 395 -2.90 11.58 -0.91
N THR A 396 -1.89 10.93 -1.50
CA THR A 396 -0.47 10.99 -1.11
C THR A 396 0.36 11.53 -2.26
N LEU A 397 1.65 11.67 -2.08
CA LEU A 397 2.60 12.03 -3.14
C LEU A 397 2.94 10.83 -4.07
N SER A 398 2.56 9.61 -3.68
CA SER A 398 2.70 8.42 -4.52
C SER A 398 1.93 8.55 -5.84
N PRO A 399 2.42 7.93 -6.93
CA PRO A 399 1.68 7.86 -8.19
C PRO A 399 0.40 7.02 -8.07
N GLU A 400 0.33 6.10 -7.14
CA GLU A 400 -0.84 5.28 -6.87
C GLU A 400 -2.01 6.12 -6.34
N LYS A 401 -3.21 5.84 -6.86
CA LYS A 401 -4.44 6.54 -6.49
C LYS A 401 -5.38 5.71 -5.62
N THR A 402 -5.28 4.41 -5.75
CA THR A 402 -6.13 3.45 -5.03
C THR A 402 -5.31 2.26 -4.57
N LYS A 403 -5.73 1.65 -3.48
CA LYS A 403 -5.16 0.42 -2.95
C LYS A 403 -6.27 -0.63 -2.84
N ARG A 404 -6.18 -1.70 -3.64
CA ARG A 404 -7.16 -2.79 -3.69
C ARG A 404 -7.00 -3.77 -2.52
N TYR A 405 -5.76 -4.08 -2.17
CA TYR A 405 -5.40 -4.91 -1.02
C TYR A 405 -4.96 -4.02 0.13
N MET A 406 -5.65 -4.13 1.24
CA MET A 406 -5.40 -3.34 2.46
C MET A 406 -5.10 -4.29 3.61
N HIS A 407 -3.94 -4.16 4.24
CA HIS A 407 -3.57 -4.98 5.39
C HIS A 407 -3.45 -4.13 6.65
N ASN A 408 -4.32 -4.35 7.61
CA ASN A 408 -4.29 -3.70 8.91
C ASN A 408 -3.77 -4.67 9.98
N TYR A 409 -2.86 -4.19 10.83
CA TYR A 409 -2.28 -4.94 11.92
C TYR A 409 -2.63 -4.27 13.26
N ASN A 410 -3.17 -5.04 14.18
CA ASN A 410 -3.55 -4.59 15.50
C ASN A 410 -2.70 -5.32 16.57
N PHE A 411 -2.15 -4.53 17.50
CA PHE A 411 -1.31 -5.03 18.59
C PHE A 411 -1.82 -4.48 19.93
N PRO A 412 -2.90 -5.07 20.47
CA PRO A 412 -3.47 -4.64 21.74
C PRO A 412 -2.55 -4.99 22.92
N PRO A 413 -2.59 -4.22 24.02
CA PRO A 413 -1.70 -4.43 25.18
C PRO A 413 -1.79 -5.83 25.78
N TYR A 414 -2.98 -6.46 25.78
CA TYR A 414 -3.15 -7.81 26.32
C TYR A 414 -2.35 -8.87 25.58
N SER A 415 -1.89 -8.62 24.33
CA SER A 415 -1.08 -9.58 23.58
C SER A 415 0.28 -9.87 24.24
N THR A 416 0.77 -8.95 25.06
CA THR A 416 1.98 -9.11 25.88
C THR A 416 1.66 -9.28 27.37
N GLY A 417 0.38 -9.41 27.75
CA GLY A 417 -0.06 -9.49 29.15
C GLY A 417 -0.02 -8.14 29.88
N GLU A 418 0.11 -7.03 29.17
CA GLU A 418 0.22 -5.69 29.72
C GLU A 418 -1.12 -4.93 29.69
N THR A 419 -1.22 -3.87 30.49
CA THR A 419 -2.27 -2.88 30.39
C THR A 419 -1.78 -1.67 29.61
N GLY A 420 -2.66 -1.04 28.83
CA GLY A 420 -2.27 0.11 28.04
C GLY A 420 -3.44 0.79 27.32
N ARG A 421 -3.15 1.91 26.68
CA ARG A 421 -4.15 2.65 25.90
C ARG A 421 -4.46 1.92 24.60
N VAL A 422 -5.73 1.64 24.36
CA VAL A 422 -6.26 1.20 23.08
C VAL A 422 -6.76 2.42 22.30
N GLY A 423 -6.49 2.48 21.00
CA GLY A 423 -6.88 3.63 20.17
C GLY A 423 -6.33 3.53 18.75
N SER A 424 -5.92 4.68 18.21
CA SER A 424 -5.36 4.74 16.85
C SER A 424 -4.07 3.92 16.75
N PRO A 425 -3.79 3.29 15.59
CA PRO A 425 -2.58 2.52 15.38
C PRO A 425 -1.33 3.40 15.55
N LYS A 426 -0.31 2.84 16.18
CA LYS A 426 1.00 3.47 16.35
C LYS A 426 1.86 3.22 15.11
N ARG A 427 2.96 3.98 14.96
CA ARG A 427 3.92 3.81 13.84
C ARG A 427 4.44 2.36 13.69
N ARG A 428 4.58 1.62 14.81
CA ARG A 428 4.97 0.20 14.78
C ARG A 428 3.91 -0.68 14.13
N GLU A 429 2.64 -0.48 14.47
CA GLU A 429 1.53 -1.25 13.90
C GLU A 429 1.39 -0.98 12.40
N ILE A 430 1.53 0.28 11.97
CA ILE A 430 1.56 0.64 10.55
C ILE A 430 2.71 -0.07 9.82
N GLY A 431 3.92 -0.04 10.38
CA GLY A 431 5.08 -0.72 9.79
C GLY A 431 4.96 -2.23 9.70
N HIS A 432 4.38 -2.88 10.70
CA HIS A 432 4.14 -4.33 10.69
C HIS A 432 3.04 -4.72 9.69
N GLY A 433 1.97 -3.93 9.60
CA GLY A 433 0.92 -4.11 8.60
C GLY A 433 1.46 -3.98 7.17
N ALA A 434 2.24 -2.94 6.91
CA ALA A 434 2.86 -2.71 5.61
C ALA A 434 3.83 -3.82 5.20
N LEU A 435 4.62 -4.36 6.14
CA LEU A 435 5.50 -5.50 5.87
C LEU A 435 4.71 -6.76 5.47
N ALA A 436 3.62 -7.05 6.19
CA ALA A 436 2.77 -8.19 5.87
C ALA A 436 1.98 -7.99 4.56
N GLU A 437 1.58 -6.75 4.25
CA GLU A 437 0.95 -6.38 2.98
C GLU A 437 1.90 -6.65 1.81
N ARG A 438 3.12 -6.13 1.87
CA ARG A 438 4.15 -6.33 0.84
C ARG A 438 4.51 -7.79 0.64
N ALA A 439 4.55 -8.57 1.73
CA ALA A 439 4.84 -10.00 1.66
C ALA A 439 3.81 -10.78 0.83
N LEU A 440 2.55 -10.36 0.82
CA LEU A 440 1.45 -11.06 0.15
C LEU A 440 1.08 -10.49 -1.21
N LEU A 441 1.39 -9.21 -1.46
CA LEU A 441 1.06 -8.52 -2.70
C LEU A 441 1.50 -9.27 -3.97
N PRO A 442 2.71 -9.86 -4.04
CA PRO A 442 3.20 -10.57 -5.23
C PRO A 442 2.41 -11.82 -5.60
N VAL A 443 1.73 -12.44 -4.65
CA VAL A 443 0.99 -13.69 -4.85
C VAL A 443 -0.52 -13.51 -5.01
N LEU A 444 -1.00 -12.28 -4.90
CA LEU A 444 -2.42 -11.99 -5.10
C LEU A 444 -2.82 -12.20 -6.57
N PRO A 445 -4.07 -12.63 -6.83
CA PRO A 445 -4.63 -12.65 -8.18
C PRO A 445 -4.73 -11.24 -8.76
N THR A 446 -4.69 -11.11 -10.07
CA THR A 446 -4.90 -9.83 -10.74
C THR A 446 -6.33 -9.31 -10.51
N ARG A 447 -6.57 -8.06 -10.89
CA ARG A 447 -7.92 -7.44 -10.79
C ARG A 447 -8.93 -8.16 -11.67
N GLU A 448 -8.48 -8.65 -12.82
CA GLU A 448 -9.31 -9.39 -13.78
C GLU A 448 -9.63 -10.81 -13.30
N GLU A 449 -8.65 -11.47 -12.68
CA GLU A 449 -8.82 -12.83 -12.13
C GLU A 449 -9.74 -12.84 -10.91
N PHE A 450 -9.65 -11.80 -10.06
CA PHE A 450 -10.41 -11.71 -8.81
C PHE A 450 -10.81 -10.25 -8.51
N PRO A 451 -11.95 -9.78 -9.03
CA PRO A 451 -12.35 -8.38 -9.03
C PRO A 451 -12.94 -7.89 -7.69
N TYR A 452 -12.20 -8.07 -6.61
CA TYR A 452 -12.60 -7.67 -5.26
C TYR A 452 -11.61 -6.69 -4.65
N ALA A 453 -12.12 -5.73 -3.89
CA ALA A 453 -11.35 -5.06 -2.85
C ALA A 453 -11.20 -6.04 -1.68
N ILE A 454 -9.96 -6.22 -1.23
CA ILE A 454 -9.59 -7.21 -0.20
C ILE A 454 -9.09 -6.44 1.02
N ARG A 455 -9.75 -6.60 2.16
CA ARG A 455 -9.26 -6.09 3.44
C ARG A 455 -8.86 -7.25 4.33
N GLN A 456 -7.59 -7.29 4.68
CA GLN A 456 -7.00 -8.23 5.62
C GLN A 456 -6.76 -7.53 6.95
N VAL A 457 -7.11 -8.19 8.05
CA VAL A 457 -6.80 -7.72 9.40
C VAL A 457 -6.05 -8.80 10.14
N SER A 458 -4.94 -8.45 10.76
CA SER A 458 -4.18 -9.32 11.65
C SER A 458 -4.33 -8.82 13.08
N GLU A 459 -4.95 -9.64 13.94
CA GLU A 459 -5.12 -9.39 15.37
C GLU A 459 -4.05 -10.19 16.15
N ALA A 460 -3.13 -9.50 16.79
CA ALA A 460 -2.16 -10.14 17.68
C ALA A 460 -2.84 -10.49 19.00
N LEU A 461 -3.15 -11.76 19.21
CA LEU A 461 -3.80 -12.26 20.43
C LEU A 461 -2.77 -12.63 21.52
N GLY A 462 -1.62 -13.12 21.09
CA GLY A 462 -0.45 -13.41 21.93
C GLY A 462 0.84 -13.01 21.20
N SER A 463 1.84 -12.50 21.93
CA SER A 463 3.11 -12.07 21.35
C SER A 463 4.31 -12.40 22.22
N ASN A 464 5.20 -13.25 21.71
CA ASN A 464 6.53 -13.48 22.24
C ASN A 464 7.56 -13.55 21.11
N GLY A 465 7.72 -12.40 20.41
CA GLY A 465 8.61 -12.27 19.25
C GLY A 465 7.98 -12.73 17.93
N SER A 466 8.47 -12.18 16.83
CA SER A 466 8.10 -12.56 15.45
C SER A 466 6.61 -12.44 15.08
N THR A 467 5.91 -11.51 15.71
CA THR A 467 4.45 -11.34 15.57
C THR A 467 4.06 -10.88 14.14
N SER A 468 4.86 -10.02 13.51
CA SER A 468 4.62 -9.57 12.13
C SER A 468 4.73 -10.72 11.11
N MET A 469 5.63 -11.66 11.32
CA MET A 469 5.77 -12.83 10.45
C MET A 469 4.67 -13.86 10.69
N GLY A 470 4.19 -14.01 11.93
CA GLY A 470 2.95 -14.73 12.21
C GLY A 470 1.74 -14.14 11.48
N SER A 471 1.69 -12.81 11.33
CA SER A 471 0.65 -12.12 10.55
C SER A 471 0.67 -12.48 9.07
N VAL A 472 1.85 -12.65 8.47
CA VAL A 472 1.99 -13.13 7.08
C VAL A 472 1.36 -14.51 6.93
N CYS A 473 1.70 -15.45 7.84
CA CYS A 473 1.18 -16.82 7.82
C CYS A 473 -0.35 -16.86 8.00
N ALA A 474 -0.88 -16.20 9.04
CA ALA A 474 -2.31 -16.15 9.32
C ALA A 474 -3.10 -15.51 8.17
N SER A 475 -2.54 -14.47 7.54
CA SER A 475 -3.19 -13.79 6.41
C SER A 475 -3.17 -14.63 5.14
N SER A 476 -2.07 -15.33 4.85
CA SER A 476 -2.00 -16.28 3.72
C SER A 476 -3.07 -17.37 3.85
N LEU A 477 -3.21 -17.96 5.03
CA LEU A 477 -4.23 -18.97 5.34
C LEU A 477 -5.66 -18.40 5.22
N SER A 478 -5.89 -17.21 5.80
CA SER A 478 -7.21 -16.56 5.79
C SER A 478 -7.66 -16.19 4.37
N LEU A 479 -6.74 -15.71 3.53
CA LEU A 479 -7.00 -15.42 2.12
C LEU A 479 -7.36 -16.69 1.34
N LEU A 480 -6.58 -17.77 1.48
CA LEU A 480 -6.88 -19.05 0.85
C LEU A 480 -8.25 -19.59 1.29
N TYR A 481 -8.54 -19.56 2.59
CA TYR A 481 -9.82 -20.02 3.13
C TYR A 481 -11.01 -19.19 2.64
N SER A 482 -10.81 -17.89 2.38
CA SER A 482 -11.86 -17.01 1.87
C SER A 482 -12.17 -17.18 0.37
N GLY A 483 -11.47 -18.07 -0.32
CA GLY A 483 -11.64 -18.30 -1.75
C GLY A 483 -10.83 -17.35 -2.64
N VAL A 484 -9.86 -16.60 -2.08
CA VAL A 484 -8.90 -15.83 -2.88
C VAL A 484 -7.90 -16.78 -3.53
N PRO A 485 -7.82 -16.84 -4.87
CA PRO A 485 -6.92 -17.77 -5.55
C PRO A 485 -5.48 -17.22 -5.53
N LEU A 486 -4.82 -17.32 -4.38
CA LEU A 486 -3.40 -16.96 -4.25
C LEU A 486 -2.57 -17.82 -5.21
N LYS A 487 -1.60 -17.20 -5.87
CA LYS A 487 -0.69 -17.91 -6.79
C LYS A 487 0.27 -18.84 -6.05
N ALA A 488 0.56 -18.56 -4.78
CA ALA A 488 1.28 -19.44 -3.87
C ALA A 488 1.02 -19.01 -2.41
N PRO A 489 1.09 -19.91 -1.43
CA PRO A 489 1.11 -19.54 -0.02
C PRO A 489 2.42 -18.85 0.34
N VAL A 490 2.36 -17.97 1.34
CA VAL A 490 3.53 -17.23 1.84
C VAL A 490 3.71 -17.52 3.33
N GLY A 491 4.89 -18.01 3.69
CA GLY A 491 5.33 -18.19 5.07
C GLY A 491 6.30 -17.09 5.50
N GLY A 492 6.35 -16.81 6.79
CA GLY A 492 7.23 -15.78 7.34
C GLY A 492 7.93 -16.20 8.62
N ILE A 493 9.21 -15.84 8.76
CA ILE A 493 10.07 -16.16 9.91
C ILE A 493 10.87 -14.91 10.33
N ALA A 494 11.19 -14.80 11.63
CA ALA A 494 12.16 -13.84 12.14
C ALA A 494 13.40 -14.55 12.65
N MET A 495 14.53 -14.09 12.16
CA MET A 495 15.87 -14.54 12.51
C MET A 495 16.53 -13.55 13.46
N GLY A 496 17.39 -14.01 14.32
CA GLY A 496 18.22 -13.20 15.19
C GLY A 496 19.70 -13.44 14.97
N LEU A 497 20.49 -12.63 15.64
CA LEU A 497 21.95 -12.77 15.63
C LEU A 497 22.47 -12.49 17.04
N ILE A 498 23.39 -13.33 17.49
CA ILE A 498 24.23 -13.07 18.67
C ILE A 498 25.67 -13.08 18.21
N SER A 499 26.43 -12.04 18.57
CA SER A 499 27.85 -11.93 18.29
C SER A 499 28.62 -11.52 19.51
N ASP A 500 29.83 -12.02 19.68
CA ASP A 500 30.78 -11.55 20.71
C ASP A 500 32.22 -11.84 20.27
N GLU A 501 33.18 -11.21 20.89
CA GLU A 501 34.60 -11.55 20.72
C GLU A 501 34.94 -12.78 21.54
N VAL A 502 35.34 -13.86 20.85
CA VAL A 502 35.86 -15.08 21.43
C VAL A 502 37.25 -15.33 20.87
N ASP A 503 38.25 -15.39 21.74
CA ASP A 503 39.66 -15.58 21.38
C ASP A 503 40.21 -14.55 20.35
N GLY A 504 39.74 -13.30 20.45
CA GLY A 504 40.19 -12.19 19.58
C GLY A 504 39.56 -12.23 18.18
N LYS A 505 38.51 -13.02 17.96
CA LYS A 505 37.68 -13.06 16.74
C LYS A 505 36.22 -12.88 17.08
N THR A 506 35.52 -12.08 16.28
CA THR A 506 34.07 -11.97 16.39
C THR A 506 33.44 -13.27 15.90
N GLN A 507 32.69 -13.92 16.78
CA GLN A 507 31.83 -15.07 16.44
C GLN A 507 30.40 -14.59 16.23
N TYR A 508 29.70 -15.22 15.30
CA TYR A 508 28.30 -14.94 14.96
C TYR A 508 27.50 -16.23 15.01
N ILE A 509 26.40 -16.22 15.73
CA ILE A 509 25.41 -17.31 15.72
C ILE A 509 24.05 -16.73 15.32
N THR A 510 23.50 -17.23 14.21
CA THR A 510 22.16 -16.89 13.74
C THR A 510 21.11 -17.76 14.44
N LEU A 511 20.01 -17.16 14.87
CA LEU A 511 18.93 -17.82 15.59
C LEU A 511 17.67 -17.83 14.73
N THR A 512 17.04 -18.99 14.57
CA THR A 512 15.75 -19.16 13.91
C THR A 512 14.61 -18.93 14.89
N ASP A 513 13.55 -18.24 14.50
CA ASP A 513 12.35 -18.03 15.30
C ASP A 513 12.63 -17.42 16.67
N ILE A 514 13.05 -16.15 16.64
CA ILE A 514 13.45 -15.45 17.87
C ILE A 514 12.27 -15.11 18.78
N LEU A 515 12.54 -15.21 20.08
CA LEU A 515 11.68 -14.73 21.15
C LEU A 515 11.82 -13.22 21.35
N GLY A 516 10.85 -12.59 22.03
CA GLY A 516 10.95 -11.18 22.41
C GLY A 516 12.19 -10.85 23.26
N ALA A 517 12.60 -11.75 24.15
CA ALA A 517 13.83 -11.63 24.93
C ALA A 517 15.08 -11.70 24.03
N GLU A 518 15.08 -12.55 23.02
CA GLU A 518 16.19 -12.70 22.07
C GLU A 518 16.29 -11.53 21.09
N ASP A 519 15.17 -10.92 20.70
CA ASP A 519 15.17 -9.63 20.03
C ASP A 519 15.81 -8.56 20.92
N ALA A 520 15.41 -8.46 22.20
CA ALA A 520 15.95 -7.47 23.13
C ALA A 520 17.46 -7.64 23.39
N PHE A 521 17.92 -8.88 23.55
CA PHE A 521 19.30 -9.23 23.93
C PHE A 521 20.22 -9.47 22.73
N GLY A 522 19.66 -9.77 21.56
CA GLY A 522 20.38 -10.02 20.33
C GLY A 522 20.86 -8.75 19.63
N ASP A 523 21.54 -8.94 18.53
CA ASP A 523 22.19 -7.90 17.73
C ASP A 523 21.44 -7.59 16.44
N MET A 524 20.48 -8.46 16.02
CA MET A 524 19.74 -8.36 14.78
C MET A 524 18.31 -8.86 14.96
N ASP A 525 17.37 -8.18 14.31
CA ASP A 525 16.01 -8.65 14.00
C ASP A 525 15.89 -8.71 12.48
N PHE A 526 15.85 -9.92 11.92
CA PHE A 526 15.85 -10.15 10.49
C PHE A 526 14.63 -10.96 10.08
N LYS A 527 13.66 -10.30 9.47
CA LYS A 527 12.40 -10.88 9.04
C LYS A 527 12.46 -11.23 7.56
N VAL A 528 12.07 -12.46 7.24
CA VAL A 528 12.03 -12.97 5.87
C VAL A 528 10.69 -13.64 5.61
N ALA A 529 9.98 -13.19 4.59
CA ALA A 529 8.76 -13.81 4.10
C ALA A 529 8.96 -14.28 2.65
N GLY A 530 8.27 -15.34 2.25
CA GLY A 530 8.36 -15.83 0.88
C GLY A 530 7.51 -17.06 0.63
N THR A 531 7.43 -17.39 -0.65
CA THR A 531 6.90 -18.65 -1.15
C THR A 531 7.93 -19.76 -1.00
N ARG A 532 7.67 -20.97 -1.51
CA ARG A 532 8.71 -22.00 -1.62
C ARG A 532 9.82 -21.64 -2.60
N GLU A 533 9.54 -20.78 -3.57
CA GLU A 533 10.44 -20.54 -4.70
C GLU A 533 11.25 -19.24 -4.60
N PHE A 534 10.72 -18.22 -3.92
CA PHE A 534 11.35 -16.91 -3.85
C PHE A 534 10.93 -16.10 -2.61
N VAL A 535 11.75 -15.13 -2.26
CA VAL A 535 11.51 -14.19 -1.16
C VAL A 535 10.50 -13.13 -1.63
N THR A 536 9.46 -12.87 -0.83
CA THR A 536 8.45 -11.85 -1.13
C THR A 536 8.64 -10.56 -0.35
N ALA A 537 9.17 -10.63 0.88
CA ALA A 537 9.52 -9.45 1.66
C ALA A 537 10.63 -9.75 2.66
N LEU A 538 11.40 -8.71 2.98
CA LEU A 538 12.52 -8.80 3.90
C LEU A 538 12.66 -7.49 4.68
N GLN A 539 12.95 -7.60 5.98
CA GLN A 539 13.27 -6.46 6.83
C GLN A 539 14.41 -6.80 7.78
N LEU A 540 15.48 -5.99 7.75
CA LEU A 540 16.62 -6.12 8.66
C LEU A 540 16.75 -4.87 9.54
N ASP A 541 16.84 -5.11 10.85
CA ASP A 541 17.23 -4.14 11.86
C ASP A 541 18.46 -4.66 12.63
N THR A 542 19.51 -3.86 12.75
CA THR A 542 20.68 -4.23 13.54
C THR A 542 20.97 -3.21 14.65
N LYS A 543 21.47 -3.71 15.77
CA LYS A 543 22.00 -2.92 16.90
C LYS A 543 23.53 -2.78 16.82
N LEU A 544 24.13 -3.48 15.87
CA LEU A 544 25.57 -3.38 15.56
C LEU A 544 25.85 -2.20 14.64
N THR A 545 27.10 -1.84 14.54
CA THR A 545 27.57 -0.84 13.58
C THR A 545 27.50 -1.31 12.12
N GLY A 546 27.18 -2.60 11.91
CA GLY A 546 26.98 -3.29 10.66
C GLY A 546 27.18 -4.80 10.82
N ILE A 547 26.67 -5.55 9.86
CA ILE A 547 26.78 -7.02 9.80
C ILE A 547 27.52 -7.41 8.52
N PRO A 548 28.46 -8.37 8.58
CA PRO A 548 29.12 -8.92 7.39
C PRO A 548 28.11 -9.58 6.45
N SER A 549 28.34 -9.47 5.14
CA SER A 549 27.39 -9.96 4.12
C SER A 549 27.29 -11.49 4.09
N ASP A 550 28.36 -12.20 4.42
CA ASP A 550 28.38 -13.67 4.52
C ASP A 550 27.51 -14.16 5.69
N VAL A 551 27.48 -13.42 6.81
CA VAL A 551 26.60 -13.69 7.95
C VAL A 551 25.14 -13.48 7.55
N LEU A 552 24.83 -12.42 6.80
CA LEU A 552 23.48 -12.16 6.28
C LEU A 552 23.03 -13.23 5.26
N ALA A 553 23.93 -13.64 4.36
CA ALA A 553 23.65 -14.73 3.42
C ALA A 553 23.40 -16.06 4.14
N GLY A 554 24.15 -16.35 5.19
CA GLY A 554 23.93 -17.51 6.06
C GLY A 554 22.57 -17.45 6.77
N ALA A 555 22.18 -16.28 7.27
CA ALA A 555 20.87 -16.06 7.89
C ALA A 555 19.71 -16.23 6.90
N LEU A 556 19.86 -15.76 5.65
CA LEU A 556 18.90 -15.97 4.57
C LEU A 556 18.71 -17.47 4.26
N SER A 557 19.81 -18.22 4.14
CA SER A 557 19.74 -19.68 3.91
C SER A 557 19.05 -20.41 5.06
N GLN A 558 19.32 -20.02 6.30
CA GLN A 558 18.66 -20.60 7.47
C GLN A 558 17.17 -20.22 7.54
N ALA A 559 16.81 -19.00 7.12
CA ALA A 559 15.43 -18.55 7.00
C ALA A 559 14.65 -19.31 5.91
N HIS A 560 15.31 -19.71 4.82
CA HIS A 560 14.72 -20.56 3.79
C HIS A 560 14.23 -21.88 4.35
N ASP A 561 15.10 -22.61 5.11
CA ASP A 561 14.74 -23.90 5.70
C ASP A 561 13.55 -23.75 6.68
N ALA A 562 13.58 -22.71 7.51
CA ALA A 562 12.51 -22.41 8.46
C ALA A 562 11.19 -22.08 7.77
N ARG A 563 11.23 -21.29 6.69
CA ARG A 563 10.06 -20.91 5.91
C ARG A 563 9.40 -22.15 5.28
N HIS A 564 10.19 -23.09 4.76
CA HIS A 564 9.68 -24.33 4.21
C HIS A 564 8.95 -25.18 5.25
N ALA A 565 9.53 -25.32 6.46
CA ALA A 565 8.86 -26.04 7.55
C ALA A 565 7.55 -25.37 7.99
N ILE A 566 7.47 -24.03 7.96
CA ILE A 566 6.24 -23.30 8.26
C ILE A 566 5.20 -23.53 7.17
N LEU A 567 5.61 -23.48 5.90
CA LEU A 567 4.70 -23.73 4.78
C LEU A 567 4.13 -25.15 4.79
N ASP A 568 4.89 -26.16 5.24
CA ASP A 568 4.38 -27.53 5.40
C ASP A 568 3.20 -27.57 6.38
N VAL A 569 3.33 -26.92 7.56
CA VAL A 569 2.24 -26.83 8.55
C VAL A 569 1.04 -26.02 8.03
N MET A 570 1.28 -24.99 7.25
CA MET A 570 0.20 -24.19 6.64
C MET A 570 -0.55 -25.01 5.58
N GLU A 571 0.13 -25.78 4.74
CA GLU A 571 -0.46 -26.66 3.74
C GLU A 571 -1.25 -27.80 4.36
N ASP A 572 -0.82 -28.35 5.51
CA ASP A 572 -1.59 -29.33 6.28
C ASP A 572 -2.94 -28.77 6.76
N ALA A 573 -3.03 -27.46 7.04
CA ALA A 573 -4.27 -26.82 7.46
C ALA A 573 -5.19 -26.48 6.27
N ILE A 574 -4.63 -26.11 5.13
CA ILE A 574 -5.35 -25.84 3.88
C ILE A 574 -4.43 -26.02 2.67
N GLU A 575 -4.67 -27.09 1.91
CA GLU A 575 -3.87 -27.44 0.72
C GLU A 575 -4.26 -26.63 -0.52
N THR A 576 -5.55 -26.31 -0.67
CA THR A 576 -6.09 -25.64 -1.86
C THR A 576 -6.97 -24.46 -1.47
N THR A 577 -7.20 -23.56 -2.41
CA THR A 577 -8.12 -22.43 -2.23
C THR A 577 -9.51 -22.94 -1.82
N GLY A 578 -10.02 -22.41 -0.71
CA GLY A 578 -11.34 -22.74 -0.17
C GLY A 578 -12.49 -22.21 -1.04
N GLU A 579 -13.70 -22.59 -0.67
CA GLU A 579 -14.90 -21.99 -1.25
C GLU A 579 -15.20 -20.63 -0.63
N MET A 580 -15.61 -19.67 -1.45
CA MET A 580 -16.00 -18.36 -0.99
C MET A 580 -17.20 -18.44 -0.05
N SER A 581 -17.10 -17.79 1.12
CA SER A 581 -18.18 -17.71 2.13
C SER A 581 -19.51 -17.30 1.50
N GLU A 582 -20.61 -17.88 1.98
CA GLU A 582 -21.97 -17.47 1.58
C GLU A 582 -22.27 -15.99 1.95
N HIS A 583 -21.56 -15.45 2.91
CA HIS A 583 -21.68 -14.07 3.36
C HIS A 583 -20.88 -13.07 2.50
N ALA A 584 -19.96 -13.56 1.67
CA ALA A 584 -19.20 -12.71 0.77
C ALA A 584 -20.03 -12.32 -0.47
N PRO A 585 -19.97 -11.06 -0.92
CA PRO A 585 -20.66 -10.65 -2.13
C PRO A 585 -20.12 -11.41 -3.34
N ARG A 586 -21.00 -11.75 -4.29
CA ARG A 586 -20.59 -12.34 -5.58
C ARG A 586 -20.39 -11.21 -6.58
N VAL A 587 -19.21 -11.16 -7.20
CA VAL A 587 -18.87 -10.17 -8.22
C VAL A 587 -18.67 -10.88 -9.56
N VAL A 588 -19.40 -10.43 -10.57
CA VAL A 588 -19.31 -10.95 -11.94
C VAL A 588 -18.90 -9.81 -12.85
N SER A 589 -17.98 -10.05 -13.77
CA SER A 589 -17.57 -9.07 -14.77
C SER A 589 -18.29 -9.29 -16.11
N VAL A 590 -18.65 -8.18 -16.75
CA VAL A 590 -19.22 -8.15 -18.10
C VAL A 590 -18.47 -7.10 -18.92
N LYS A 591 -18.09 -7.45 -20.15
CA LYS A 591 -17.44 -6.54 -21.09
C LYS A 591 -18.44 -5.93 -22.07
N ILE A 592 -18.46 -4.61 -22.17
CA ILE A 592 -19.26 -3.88 -23.16
C ILE A 592 -18.36 -3.03 -24.07
N PRO A 593 -18.82 -2.67 -25.29
CA PRO A 593 -18.11 -1.69 -26.10
C PRO A 593 -17.99 -0.33 -25.39
N THR A 594 -16.84 0.32 -25.50
CA THR A 594 -16.53 1.58 -24.80
C THR A 594 -17.48 2.73 -25.21
N ASP A 595 -17.97 2.72 -26.46
CA ASP A 595 -18.96 3.68 -26.96
C ASP A 595 -20.35 3.54 -26.28
N LYS A 596 -20.60 2.43 -25.59
CA LYS A 596 -21.85 2.14 -24.86
C LYS A 596 -21.80 2.49 -23.38
N ILE A 597 -20.62 2.80 -22.83
CA ILE A 597 -20.47 3.19 -21.43
C ILE A 597 -21.43 4.33 -21.07
N GLY A 598 -21.45 5.40 -21.91
CA GLY A 598 -22.34 6.54 -21.68
C GLY A 598 -23.83 6.19 -21.69
N ALA A 599 -24.25 5.20 -22.47
CA ALA A 599 -25.62 4.73 -22.52
C ALA A 599 -26.01 3.93 -21.26
N VAL A 600 -25.11 3.11 -20.74
CA VAL A 600 -25.32 2.34 -19.50
C VAL A 600 -25.33 3.25 -18.27
N ILE A 601 -24.48 4.28 -18.22
CA ILE A 601 -24.47 5.28 -17.16
C ILE A 601 -25.75 6.14 -17.25
N GLY A 602 -26.14 6.54 -18.44
CA GLY A 602 -27.28 7.42 -18.69
C GLY A 602 -27.06 8.88 -18.25
N PRO A 603 -27.97 9.81 -18.59
CA PRO A 603 -27.88 11.21 -18.20
C PRO A 603 -27.79 11.37 -16.69
N LYS A 604 -26.71 11.97 -16.18
CA LYS A 604 -26.45 12.18 -14.74
C LYS A 604 -26.48 10.88 -13.91
N GLY A 605 -26.15 9.74 -14.51
CA GLY A 605 -26.15 8.46 -13.81
C GLY A 605 -27.54 7.81 -13.61
N GLN A 606 -28.59 8.35 -14.21
CA GLN A 606 -29.98 7.87 -13.98
C GLN A 606 -30.17 6.40 -14.35
N MET A 607 -29.54 5.93 -15.43
CA MET A 607 -29.75 4.56 -15.90
C MET A 607 -29.08 3.56 -14.97
N ILE A 608 -27.81 3.79 -14.62
CA ILE A 608 -27.08 2.92 -13.71
C ILE A 608 -27.73 2.88 -12.31
N ASN A 609 -28.20 4.03 -11.80
CA ASN A 609 -28.92 4.10 -10.54
C ASN A 609 -30.25 3.31 -10.57
N SER A 610 -31.00 3.42 -11.68
CA SER A 610 -32.26 2.64 -11.87
C SER A 610 -31.98 1.13 -11.88
N ILE A 611 -30.91 0.69 -12.54
CA ILE A 611 -30.51 -0.73 -12.54
C ILE A 611 -30.17 -1.18 -11.12
N THR A 612 -29.38 -0.39 -10.38
CA THR A 612 -28.99 -0.66 -9.00
C THR A 612 -30.21 -0.73 -8.08
N GLU A 613 -31.13 0.26 -8.15
CA GLU A 613 -32.34 0.30 -7.34
C GLU A 613 -33.29 -0.88 -7.60
N GLU A 614 -33.46 -1.26 -8.87
CA GLU A 614 -34.37 -2.33 -9.28
C GLU A 614 -33.83 -3.74 -8.99
N THR A 615 -32.55 -3.93 -9.04
CA THR A 615 -31.91 -5.25 -8.87
C THR A 615 -31.28 -5.47 -7.51
N GLY A 616 -30.97 -4.38 -6.79
CA GLY A 616 -30.18 -4.42 -5.55
C GLY A 616 -28.71 -4.76 -5.79
N ALA A 617 -28.25 -4.81 -7.05
CA ALA A 617 -26.86 -5.05 -7.39
C ALA A 617 -26.04 -3.76 -7.38
N GLU A 618 -24.79 -3.84 -6.96
CA GLU A 618 -23.81 -2.76 -7.08
C GLU A 618 -23.05 -2.88 -8.39
N ILE A 619 -22.83 -1.76 -9.08
CA ILE A 619 -22.24 -1.73 -10.42
C ILE A 619 -21.07 -0.77 -10.44
N THR A 620 -19.90 -1.25 -10.90
CA THR A 620 -18.70 -0.44 -11.15
C THR A 620 -18.33 -0.56 -12.61
N ILE A 621 -18.06 0.56 -13.29
CA ILE A 621 -17.74 0.62 -14.71
C ILE A 621 -16.32 1.19 -14.87
N GLU A 622 -15.47 0.46 -15.60
CA GLU A 622 -14.13 0.89 -15.95
C GLU A 622 -14.13 1.59 -17.34
N ASP A 623 -13.13 2.43 -17.56
CA ASP A 623 -13.00 3.21 -18.80
C ASP A 623 -12.81 2.34 -20.06
N ASP A 624 -12.32 1.11 -19.88
CA ASP A 624 -12.12 0.14 -20.94
C ASP A 624 -13.40 -0.63 -21.34
N GLY A 625 -14.54 -0.37 -20.66
CA GLY A 625 -15.82 -1.01 -20.87
C GLY A 625 -16.04 -2.30 -20.05
N THR A 626 -15.16 -2.62 -19.11
CA THR A 626 -15.40 -3.70 -18.14
C THR A 626 -16.37 -3.20 -17.07
N ILE A 627 -17.44 -3.97 -16.82
CA ILE A 627 -18.44 -3.67 -15.80
C ILE A 627 -18.40 -4.79 -14.76
N TYR A 628 -18.16 -4.43 -13.52
CA TYR A 628 -18.24 -5.34 -12.39
C TYR A 628 -19.60 -5.19 -11.71
N VAL A 629 -20.32 -6.30 -11.63
CA VAL A 629 -21.65 -6.38 -11.00
C VAL A 629 -21.55 -7.23 -9.75
N GLY A 630 -21.72 -6.62 -8.60
CA GLY A 630 -21.68 -7.28 -7.30
C GLY A 630 -23.07 -7.37 -6.69
N ALA A 631 -23.42 -8.52 -6.14
CA ALA A 631 -24.69 -8.72 -5.46
C ALA A 631 -24.54 -9.71 -4.30
N THR A 632 -25.44 -9.60 -3.34
CA THR A 632 -25.54 -10.53 -2.20
C THR A 632 -26.06 -11.91 -2.63
N ASN A 633 -26.61 -12.05 -3.84
CA ASN A 633 -27.07 -13.31 -4.41
C ASN A 633 -26.96 -13.33 -5.93
N GLY A 634 -26.86 -14.53 -6.52
CA GLY A 634 -26.73 -14.74 -7.97
C GLY A 634 -27.85 -14.12 -8.82
N PRO A 635 -29.15 -14.34 -8.48
CA PRO A 635 -30.27 -13.77 -9.25
C PRO A 635 -30.25 -12.25 -9.41
N ALA A 636 -29.82 -11.51 -8.39
CA ALA A 636 -29.70 -10.06 -8.48
C ALA A 636 -28.59 -9.63 -9.46
N ALA A 637 -27.43 -10.31 -9.43
CA ALA A 637 -26.35 -10.08 -10.38
C ALA A 637 -26.78 -10.37 -11.82
N GLU A 638 -27.42 -11.52 -12.05
CA GLU A 638 -27.92 -11.92 -13.37
C GLU A 638 -28.95 -10.92 -13.92
N ALA A 639 -29.88 -10.45 -13.09
CA ALA A 639 -30.85 -9.45 -13.49
C ALA A 639 -30.18 -8.11 -13.88
N ALA A 640 -29.17 -7.69 -13.15
CA ALA A 640 -28.40 -6.47 -13.49
C ALA A 640 -27.63 -6.64 -14.81
N ILE A 641 -26.95 -7.80 -14.99
CA ILE A 641 -26.22 -8.13 -16.21
C ILE A 641 -27.15 -8.17 -17.42
N ALA A 642 -28.34 -8.77 -17.28
CA ALA A 642 -29.34 -8.81 -18.35
C ALA A 642 -29.76 -7.41 -18.79
N LYS A 643 -30.00 -6.49 -17.83
CA LYS A 643 -30.33 -5.07 -18.12
C LYS A 643 -29.17 -4.32 -18.78
N ILE A 644 -27.95 -4.51 -18.30
CA ILE A 644 -26.75 -3.91 -18.89
C ILE A 644 -26.61 -4.37 -20.34
N ASN A 645 -26.72 -5.67 -20.59
CA ASN A 645 -26.62 -6.24 -21.93
C ASN A 645 -27.75 -5.76 -22.85
N ALA A 646 -28.96 -5.59 -22.34
CA ALA A 646 -30.07 -5.05 -23.14
C ALA A 646 -29.80 -3.61 -23.62
N ILE A 647 -29.05 -2.83 -22.86
CA ILE A 647 -28.64 -1.47 -23.22
C ILE A 647 -27.41 -1.47 -24.12
N ALA A 648 -26.38 -2.23 -23.77
CA ALA A 648 -25.09 -2.24 -24.47
C ALA A 648 -25.14 -3.01 -25.81
N ASN A 649 -25.85 -4.14 -25.81
CA ASN A 649 -26.01 -5.05 -26.95
C ASN A 649 -27.49 -5.29 -27.27
N PRO A 650 -28.25 -4.25 -27.65
CA PRO A 650 -29.67 -4.42 -27.94
C PRO A 650 -29.83 -5.43 -29.09
N THR A 651 -30.60 -6.46 -28.85
CA THR A 651 -31.03 -7.38 -29.91
C THR A 651 -31.77 -6.55 -30.95
N LEU A 652 -31.20 -6.43 -32.15
CA LEU A 652 -31.86 -5.69 -33.24
C LEU A 652 -33.15 -6.41 -33.60
N PRO A 653 -34.31 -5.75 -33.50
CA PRO A 653 -35.56 -6.34 -33.89
C PRO A 653 -35.50 -6.74 -35.38
N LYS A 654 -36.04 -7.90 -35.70
CA LYS A 654 -36.08 -8.43 -37.08
C LYS A 654 -37.49 -8.35 -37.63
N VAL A 655 -37.59 -8.28 -38.95
CA VAL A 655 -38.90 -8.40 -39.63
C VAL A 655 -39.58 -9.71 -39.21
N GLY A 656 -40.81 -9.61 -38.76
CA GLY A 656 -41.59 -10.75 -38.24
C GLY A 656 -41.64 -10.83 -36.72
N ASP A 657 -40.76 -10.12 -35.96
CA ASP A 657 -40.77 -10.11 -34.49
C ASP A 657 -42.04 -9.40 -33.96
N ARG A 658 -42.61 -9.95 -32.88
CA ARG A 658 -43.83 -9.42 -32.24
C ARG A 658 -43.49 -8.77 -30.91
N PHE A 659 -44.17 -7.64 -30.66
CA PHE A 659 -43.97 -6.84 -29.45
C PHE A 659 -45.31 -6.32 -28.89
N LEU A 660 -45.49 -6.37 -27.59
CA LEU A 660 -46.50 -5.62 -26.91
C LEU A 660 -45.93 -4.22 -26.60
N GLY A 661 -46.04 -3.31 -27.57
CA GLY A 661 -45.46 -1.96 -27.49
C GLY A 661 -46.42 -0.97 -26.84
N THR A 662 -45.87 0.16 -26.39
CA THR A 662 -46.63 1.29 -25.80
C THR A 662 -46.64 2.46 -26.77
N VAL A 663 -47.79 3.04 -27.02
CA VAL A 663 -47.94 4.25 -27.85
C VAL A 663 -47.28 5.44 -27.15
N VAL A 664 -46.21 5.95 -27.74
CA VAL A 664 -45.43 7.11 -27.21
C VAL A 664 -45.81 8.43 -27.85
N LYS A 665 -46.34 8.39 -29.06
CA LYS A 665 -46.76 9.58 -29.80
C LYS A 665 -47.77 9.22 -30.89
N THR A 666 -48.79 10.05 -31.07
CA THR A 666 -49.70 10.01 -32.21
C THR A 666 -49.39 11.14 -33.22
N ALA A 667 -49.67 10.90 -34.48
CA ALA A 667 -49.50 11.84 -35.58
C ALA A 667 -50.61 11.57 -36.62
N ALA A 668 -50.94 12.57 -37.50
CA ALA A 668 -51.98 12.44 -38.48
C ALA A 668 -51.77 11.25 -39.48
N PHE A 669 -50.56 10.70 -39.58
CA PHE A 669 -50.21 9.57 -40.46
C PHE A 669 -50.01 8.26 -39.75
N GLY A 670 -50.07 8.19 -38.40
CA GLY A 670 -49.88 6.96 -37.65
C GLY A 670 -49.51 7.17 -36.18
N ALA A 671 -49.29 6.08 -35.49
CA ALA A 671 -48.82 6.04 -34.09
C ALA A 671 -47.37 5.57 -34.01
N PHE A 672 -46.57 6.22 -33.17
CA PHE A 672 -45.24 5.74 -32.80
C PHE A 672 -45.38 4.85 -31.54
N ILE A 673 -44.89 3.62 -31.68
CA ILE A 673 -44.99 2.59 -30.66
C ILE A 673 -43.58 2.22 -30.20
N SER A 674 -43.34 2.36 -28.89
CA SER A 674 -42.06 1.95 -28.29
C SER A 674 -42.04 0.42 -28.19
N LEU A 675 -41.04 -0.18 -28.85
CA LEU A 675 -40.87 -1.63 -28.93
C LEU A 675 -39.88 -2.13 -27.88
N THR A 676 -38.76 -1.45 -27.78
CA THR A 676 -37.70 -1.68 -26.79
C THR A 676 -37.11 -0.33 -26.38
N PRO A 677 -36.40 -0.21 -25.25
CA PRO A 677 -35.81 1.06 -24.81
C PRO A 677 -35.00 1.74 -25.93
N GLY A 678 -35.44 2.95 -26.31
CA GLY A 678 -34.81 3.77 -27.35
C GLY A 678 -35.12 3.37 -28.80
N ARG A 679 -36.10 2.50 -29.04
CA ARG A 679 -36.55 2.07 -30.38
C ARG A 679 -38.05 2.15 -30.52
N ASP A 680 -38.47 3.08 -31.36
CA ASP A 680 -39.89 3.24 -31.70
C ASP A 680 -40.14 2.76 -33.16
N GLY A 681 -41.26 2.11 -33.33
CA GLY A 681 -41.76 1.73 -34.66
C GLY A 681 -42.98 2.56 -35.06
N LEU A 682 -43.19 2.77 -36.37
CA LEU A 682 -44.33 3.47 -36.88
C LEU A 682 -45.44 2.51 -37.31
N LEU A 683 -46.58 2.56 -36.64
CA LEU A 683 -47.80 1.93 -37.05
C LEU A 683 -48.58 2.98 -37.89
N HIS A 684 -48.60 2.77 -39.20
CA HIS A 684 -49.29 3.70 -40.15
C HIS A 684 -50.78 3.72 -39.89
N ILE A 685 -51.44 4.88 -40.08
CA ILE A 685 -52.89 5.11 -39.86
C ILE A 685 -53.77 4.06 -40.58
N SER A 686 -53.34 3.57 -41.76
CA SER A 686 -54.08 2.55 -42.48
C SER A 686 -54.10 1.19 -41.75
N LYS A 687 -53.23 0.95 -40.80
CA LYS A 687 -53.08 -0.29 -40.06
C LYS A 687 -53.54 -0.21 -38.59
N VAL A 688 -54.09 0.94 -38.19
CA VAL A 688 -54.58 1.22 -36.83
C VAL A 688 -55.96 0.62 -36.57
N GLY A 689 -56.83 0.67 -37.56
CA GLY A 689 -58.30 0.51 -37.42
C GLY A 689 -58.88 -0.84 -37.78
N ASP A 690 -58.35 -1.95 -37.28
CA ASP A 690 -58.94 -3.31 -37.41
C ASP A 690 -59.69 -3.61 -38.70
N GLY A 691 -59.13 -3.22 -39.85
CA GLY A 691 -59.73 -3.33 -41.18
C GLY A 691 -60.72 -2.24 -41.56
N LYS A 692 -61.03 -1.25 -40.72
CA LYS A 692 -61.87 -0.09 -40.99
C LYS A 692 -61.05 1.14 -41.31
N ARG A 693 -61.62 2.06 -42.09
CA ARG A 693 -60.99 3.35 -42.41
C ARG A 693 -60.97 4.26 -41.19
N VAL A 694 -59.77 4.66 -40.79
CA VAL A 694 -59.52 5.56 -39.67
C VAL A 694 -59.33 6.95 -40.20
N GLU A 695 -60.06 7.92 -39.67
CA GLU A 695 -59.95 9.34 -40.02
C GLU A 695 -58.91 10.03 -39.09
N ARG A 696 -58.85 9.65 -37.83
CA ARG A 696 -57.93 10.16 -36.83
C ARG A 696 -57.37 9.02 -36.00
N VAL A 697 -56.09 9.00 -35.76
CA VAL A 697 -55.37 7.97 -35.00
C VAL A 697 -55.86 7.93 -33.53
N GLU A 698 -56.16 9.11 -32.98
CA GLU A 698 -56.61 9.30 -31.58
C GLU A 698 -57.98 8.67 -31.29
N ASP A 699 -58.75 8.36 -32.31
CA ASP A 699 -60.04 7.67 -32.14
C ASP A 699 -59.88 6.18 -31.81
N PHE A 700 -58.67 5.61 -32.02
CA PHE A 700 -58.38 4.22 -31.83
C PHE A 700 -57.20 3.95 -30.88
N LEU A 701 -56.21 4.86 -30.81
CA LEU A 701 -55.00 4.71 -30.01
C LEU A 701 -54.63 6.03 -29.34
N ASN A 702 -54.44 6.02 -28.03
CA ASN A 702 -53.99 7.16 -27.24
C ASN A 702 -52.54 6.89 -26.71
N VAL A 703 -51.86 7.96 -26.41
CA VAL A 703 -50.52 7.88 -25.78
C VAL A 703 -50.65 7.14 -24.44
N GLY A 704 -49.88 6.10 -24.26
CA GLY A 704 -49.92 5.21 -23.10
C GLY A 704 -50.62 3.87 -23.33
N ASP A 705 -51.36 3.73 -24.44
CA ASP A 705 -52.02 2.46 -24.77
C ASP A 705 -51.00 1.38 -25.13
N LYS A 706 -51.30 0.14 -24.72
CA LYS A 706 -50.52 -1.03 -25.10
C LYS A 706 -51.13 -1.69 -26.34
N VAL A 707 -50.31 -1.91 -27.34
CA VAL A 707 -50.74 -2.48 -28.63
C VAL A 707 -49.78 -3.61 -28.99
N GLU A 708 -50.37 -4.76 -29.36
CA GLU A 708 -49.59 -5.85 -29.91
C GLU A 708 -49.32 -5.59 -31.38
N VAL A 709 -48.04 -5.60 -31.77
CA VAL A 709 -47.58 -5.26 -33.11
C VAL A 709 -46.53 -6.23 -33.57
N GLN A 710 -46.46 -6.44 -34.89
CA GLN A 710 -45.41 -7.20 -35.57
C GLN A 710 -44.61 -6.27 -36.46
N ILE A 711 -43.29 -6.50 -36.53
CA ILE A 711 -42.43 -5.73 -37.43
C ILE A 711 -42.71 -6.18 -38.86
N ALA A 712 -43.24 -5.25 -39.67
CA ALA A 712 -43.57 -5.45 -41.05
C ALA A 712 -42.36 -5.26 -41.99
N ASP A 713 -41.58 -4.21 -41.70
CA ASP A 713 -40.43 -3.83 -42.51
C ASP A 713 -39.46 -2.96 -41.72
N ILE A 714 -38.18 -2.94 -42.12
CA ILE A 714 -37.14 -2.06 -41.57
C ILE A 714 -36.43 -1.42 -42.78
N ASP A 715 -36.59 -0.11 -42.93
CA ASP A 715 -35.97 0.61 -44.04
C ASP A 715 -34.45 0.73 -43.96
N ASN A 716 -33.79 1.08 -45.06
CA ASN A 716 -32.30 1.24 -45.11
C ASN A 716 -31.75 2.34 -44.18
N ARG A 717 -32.62 3.11 -43.50
CA ARG A 717 -32.28 4.14 -42.50
C ARG A 717 -32.58 3.64 -41.08
N GLY A 718 -32.96 2.36 -40.90
CA GLY A 718 -33.26 1.74 -39.62
C GLY A 718 -34.61 2.11 -39.02
N LYS A 719 -35.54 2.72 -39.82
CA LYS A 719 -36.92 2.98 -39.35
C LYS A 719 -37.73 1.67 -39.42
N VAL A 720 -38.43 1.40 -38.31
CA VAL A 720 -39.25 0.21 -38.18
C VAL A 720 -40.70 0.52 -38.50
N TYR A 721 -41.28 -0.25 -39.41
CA TYR A 721 -42.69 -0.19 -39.78
C TYR A 721 -43.42 -1.36 -39.15
N LEU A 722 -44.61 -1.08 -38.62
CA LEU A 722 -45.37 -2.06 -37.80
C LEU A 722 -46.70 -2.41 -38.47
N ASP A 723 -47.08 -3.65 -38.23
CA ASP A 723 -48.43 -4.15 -38.43
C ASP A 723 -49.11 -4.43 -37.06
N LYS A 724 -50.38 -4.11 -36.93
CA LYS A 724 -51.14 -4.43 -35.73
C LYS A 724 -51.51 -5.89 -35.74
N VAL A 725 -51.40 -6.54 -34.56
CA VAL A 725 -51.83 -7.93 -34.36
C VAL A 725 -53.20 -7.91 -33.69
N GLY A 726 -54.12 -8.69 -34.23
CA GLY A 726 -55.49 -8.80 -33.69
C GLY A 726 -55.56 -9.68 -32.46
N ALA A 727 -56.71 -9.66 -31.80
CA ALA A 727 -56.96 -10.48 -30.61
C ALA A 727 -56.90 -12.00 -30.84
N ASP A 728 -56.98 -12.42 -32.12
CA ASP A 728 -56.82 -13.79 -32.61
C ASP A 728 -55.36 -14.18 -32.84
N GLY A 729 -54.41 -13.24 -32.64
CA GLY A 729 -53.00 -13.44 -32.88
C GLY A 729 -52.57 -13.34 -34.34
N GLU A 730 -53.48 -12.97 -35.25
CA GLU A 730 -53.13 -12.78 -36.67
C GLU A 730 -52.86 -11.32 -37.00
N VAL A 731 -51.94 -11.08 -37.99
CA VAL A 731 -51.68 -9.71 -38.47
C VAL A 731 -52.90 -9.22 -39.24
N ILE A 732 -53.41 -8.07 -38.84
CA ILE A 732 -54.57 -7.45 -39.47
C ILE A 732 -54.22 -7.01 -40.89
N GLN A 733 -54.71 -7.74 -41.91
CA GLN A 733 -54.49 -7.40 -43.30
C GLN A 733 -55.40 -6.26 -43.78
N VAL A 734 -54.83 -5.19 -44.31
CA VAL A 734 -55.59 -4.16 -44.99
C VAL A 734 -55.84 -4.62 -46.41
N ALA A 735 -57.13 -4.73 -46.84
CA ALA A 735 -57.49 -5.11 -48.19
C ALA A 735 -56.83 -4.19 -49.23
N ASP A 736 -56.04 -4.79 -50.09
CA ASP A 736 -55.29 -4.13 -51.16
C ASP A 736 -56.26 -3.53 -52.16
N ARG A 737 -56.23 -2.22 -52.39
CA ARG A 737 -56.90 -1.60 -53.52
C ARG A 737 -55.96 -1.52 -54.66
N GLY A 738 -56.27 -2.28 -55.72
CA GLY A 738 -55.57 -2.34 -56.98
C GLY A 738 -55.23 -0.98 -57.63
N PRO A 739 -54.42 -1.01 -58.67
CA PRO A 739 -53.70 0.18 -59.18
C PRO A 739 -54.58 1.26 -59.74
N ARG A 740 -54.33 2.51 -59.36
CA ARG A 740 -54.92 3.71 -59.99
C ARG A 740 -54.17 4.00 -61.25
N GLU A 741 -54.99 4.04 -62.37
CA GLU A 741 -54.61 4.49 -63.72
C GLU A 741 -54.00 5.91 -63.71
N ASP A 742 -53.01 6.04 -64.53
CA ASP A 742 -52.26 7.25 -64.90
C ASP A 742 -53.19 8.41 -65.32
N ARG A 743 -52.95 9.56 -64.81
CA ARG A 743 -53.34 10.86 -65.46
C ARG A 743 -52.09 11.65 -65.70
N ALA A 744 -51.91 11.98 -67.01
CA ALA A 744 -50.85 12.77 -67.63
C ALA A 744 -50.68 14.16 -67.07
N PRO A 745 -49.55 14.82 -67.39
CA PRO A 745 -49.14 16.06 -66.75
C PRO A 745 -49.73 17.30 -67.43
N ARG A 746 -49.97 18.34 -66.67
CA ARG A 746 -50.19 19.71 -67.22
C ARG A 746 -48.96 20.56 -66.98
N GLU A 747 -48.47 21.09 -68.12
CA GLU A 747 -47.41 22.07 -68.24
C GLU A 747 -47.76 23.45 -67.68
N GLY A 748 -46.71 24.19 -67.33
CA GLY A 748 -46.60 25.67 -67.43
C GLY A 748 -46.86 26.38 -66.13
N ASP A 749 -46.00 27.11 -65.53
CA ASP A 749 -45.43 28.35 -66.00
C ASP A 749 -44.31 28.84 -65.06
N GLY A 750 -43.34 29.53 -65.58
CA GLY A 750 -42.10 29.90 -65.00
C GLY A 750 -42.17 31.11 -64.06
N GLY A 751 -41.14 31.31 -63.34
CA GLY A 751 -40.91 32.52 -62.54
C GLY A 751 -39.67 32.48 -61.74
N GLU A 752 -38.61 32.86 -62.37
CA GLU A 752 -37.41 33.55 -61.93
C GLU A 752 -36.74 33.33 -60.59
N ARG A 753 -35.49 33.02 -60.76
CA ARG A 753 -34.34 33.12 -59.82
C ARG A 753 -34.25 34.46 -59.13
N ARG A 754 -33.80 34.46 -57.90
CA ARG A 754 -32.76 35.39 -57.41
C ARG A 754 -31.89 34.74 -56.29
N ASP A 755 -30.64 34.59 -56.66
CA ASP A 755 -29.50 34.41 -55.79
C ASP A 755 -29.36 35.54 -54.78
N ARG A 756 -28.91 35.21 -53.58
CA ARG A 756 -27.91 35.99 -52.87
C ARG A 756 -27.27 35.22 -51.75
N ALA A 757 -25.97 35.06 -51.88
CA ALA A 757 -25.02 34.57 -50.90
C ALA A 757 -24.59 35.68 -49.89
N PRO A 758 -23.55 35.49 -49.09
CA PRO A 758 -23.55 35.58 -47.62
C PRO A 758 -22.78 36.84 -47.13
N ARG A 759 -22.89 37.10 -45.82
CA ARG A 759 -22.00 37.94 -44.99
C ARG A 759 -22.52 37.84 -43.55
N GLY A 760 -21.76 37.69 -42.50
CA GLY A 760 -20.44 38.12 -42.14
C GLY A 760 -20.51 38.54 -40.66
N ASP A 761 -19.51 38.20 -39.90
CA ASP A 761 -19.24 38.51 -38.50
C ASP A 761 -19.65 39.92 -38.03
N ARG A 762 -20.05 40.01 -36.76
CA ARG A 762 -19.56 41.07 -35.85
C ARG A 762 -19.95 40.85 -34.39
N GLU A 763 -18.92 40.87 -33.59
CA GLU A 763 -18.90 41.17 -32.15
C GLU A 763 -19.62 42.47 -31.79
N ARG A 764 -20.13 42.52 -30.54
CA ARG A 764 -19.94 43.56 -29.50
C ARG A 764 -20.93 43.37 -28.37
N SER A 765 -20.41 43.09 -27.17
CA SER A 765 -20.15 43.99 -26.02
C SER A 765 -21.33 44.85 -25.56
N GLY A 766 -21.62 44.82 -24.26
CA GLY A 766 -22.31 45.87 -23.51
C GLY A 766 -23.13 45.30 -22.35
N GLU A 767 -22.57 45.28 -21.20
CA GLU A 767 -22.86 46.01 -19.95
C GLU A 767 -24.33 46.17 -19.54
N GLY A 768 -24.58 45.77 -18.26
CA GLY A 768 -25.32 46.65 -17.39
C GLY A 768 -26.39 46.03 -16.52
N ASP A 769 -26.04 45.91 -15.28
CA ASP A 769 -26.76 46.39 -14.09
C ASP A 769 -27.79 45.51 -13.40
N GLY A 770 -27.52 45.18 -12.16
CA GLY A 770 -28.11 45.65 -10.92
C GLY A 770 -29.24 44.81 -10.33
N GLY A 771 -29.02 44.23 -9.17
CA GLY A 771 -30.15 43.89 -8.29
C GLY A 771 -29.93 42.79 -7.28
N GLU A 772 -29.20 43.05 -6.21
CA GLU A 772 -29.34 42.42 -4.90
C GLU A 772 -30.59 42.96 -4.18
N PRO A 773 -30.95 42.50 -2.97
CA PRO A 773 -30.96 41.17 -2.32
C PRO A 773 -32.29 40.87 -1.58
N ARG A 774 -32.45 39.76 -0.95
CA ARG A 774 -33.13 39.60 0.36
C ARG A 774 -33.00 38.19 0.98
N ARG A 775 -32.27 38.16 2.02
CA ARG A 775 -32.38 37.69 3.42
C ARG A 775 -33.66 36.94 3.84
N ARG A 776 -33.45 35.87 4.57
CA ARG A 776 -33.93 35.45 5.92
C ARG A 776 -34.29 33.98 5.93
N ARG A 777 -34.08 33.16 6.89
CA ARG A 777 -33.72 33.13 8.31
C ARG A 777 -33.73 31.65 8.73
N GLN A 778 -32.73 31.24 9.47
CA GLN A 778 -32.84 30.61 10.82
C GLN A 778 -34.02 29.64 11.03
N ARG A 779 -33.84 28.41 11.54
CA ARG A 779 -33.38 28.02 12.89
C ARG A 779 -33.35 26.51 13.02
N ARG A 780 -32.37 26.03 13.76
CA ARG A 780 -32.42 25.06 14.89
C ARG A 780 -33.04 23.66 14.56
N ASP A 781 -32.47 22.57 14.95
CA ASP A 781 -31.72 22.25 16.19
C ASP A 781 -30.48 21.39 15.87
#